data_d2d81313a225c3718955aacf0e1b0e83
#
_entry.id   d2d81313a225c3718955aacf0e1b0e83
#
_cell.length_a   1.000
_cell.length_b   1.000
_cell.length_c   1.000
_cell.angle_alpha   90.00
_cell.angle_beta   90.00
_cell.angle_gamma   90.00
#
_symmetry.space_group_name_H-M   'P 1'
#
loop_
_entity.id
_entity.type
_entity.pdbx_description
1 polymer ?
#
loop_
_entity_poly.entity_id
_entity_poly.type
_entity_poly.pdbx_seq_one_letter_code
_entity_poly.pdbx_strand_id
1 'polypeptide(L)'
;MKRNTIKTLCGIIAVLMTLAMIPFTAQADSANPFSDVSAGAYYCEPVIWAYRSGVTTGTTATKFAPASTTTRGQVVTFLWRALGEPEPETTENPFEDIKAGDYYYKPILWAVENGITNGTSAKRFSPGVTCSNAHILTFIWRAMGEPMKTGEGEWYTDAVNWASGDGLLDGTFEGSFDEKEQCPRANVVTYLYRYDRLSSDILRVYVSADGNDGSGDGSMNAPFATITAARDYVRTVDKSKYSLIIIRIGAGEYQISEPITLTEADSGTESCAIKYMGENNTKIIGGIMLTAKDFTKAEGGLTEYFPEAVRDKIVMVDLTGYGFEAGTMKKLMEDPWYQLHTPFMSLNGTRQTIAEYPNDSWIHIDGAVTHTEDGSTNSAVDWETVQTVYYPEEYFEKVTSWSEAVPVFTLARLRSIWCPDDSVIIDIDKEKPQFDILFAGGHDPESGTILRWYNVPEELDVPGEYIYDENDILYYYPADGFEDGIVTVPLASELVKTTNTYYLTFKNIQFMSSMGDGLVLSGKNIDVIGCTISSITENGISFDGNGARIIDNAIRDVGHLCIYMLSGNAEKATGEPVIISNNDFSKYSVTNAYGCSIDFSGVNVLVSHNDCHDARSCGIYVHDSVNAIIEYNDLWNLSQLCDDMGMLSGGGRCNANVVFRYNYVHDIELLGEAAKINEYNPDHEYYGTYAIYFDNGTSYCEVYGNVVNNVDFGYLSNCGRGNILKGNLFINCHRRYISFADYFYTDTFYDGVHTTGQGSAAWYAYTDIWKELNPDLAGARTSWADEVMSADHFLAPGSLVCEDNYYFFNKGERVKDPANPGNDPTYFGVTARELNKLADPAKVGAMTTYNTMRNQAVDIEEAISVTAKDVIAITWEQFLSIGRIGD
;
A
#
# COMPACT_ATOMS: atom_id res chain seq x y z
N MET A 1 28.11 36.70 15.01
CA MET A 1 29.14 37.06 14.02
C MET A 1 29.74 35.82 13.33
N LYS A 2 29.96 34.69 14.02
CA LYS A 2 30.60 33.49 13.44
C LYS A 2 29.73 32.75 12.35
N ARG A 3 28.42 32.90 12.38
CA ARG A 3 27.51 32.24 11.42
C ARG A 3 27.50 32.82 10.01
N ASN A 4 27.93 34.09 9.86
CA ASN A 4 28.02 34.78 8.57
C ASN A 4 29.33 34.48 7.83
N THR A 5 30.39 34.13 8.55
CA THR A 5 31.69 33.83 7.96
C THR A 5 31.70 32.51 7.19
N ILE A 6 30.99 31.50 7.69
CA ILE A 6 30.86 30.21 6.98
C ILE A 6 30.02 30.36 5.70
N LYS A 7 28.94 31.15 5.73
CA LYS A 7 28.13 31.44 4.53
C LYS A 7 28.90 32.20 3.47
N THR A 8 29.81 33.11 3.89
CA THR A 8 30.66 33.82 2.97
C THR A 8 31.78 32.93 2.42
N LEU A 9 32.31 32.02 3.23
CA LEU A 9 33.34 31.08 2.81
C LEU A 9 32.75 30.01 1.82
N CYS A 10 31.57 29.48 2.08
CA CYS A 10 30.90 28.58 1.12
C CYS A 10 30.60 29.30 -0.21
N GLY A 11 30.17 30.56 -0.18
CA GLY A 11 29.95 31.36 -1.38
C GLY A 11 31.25 31.68 -2.16
N ILE A 12 32.37 31.92 -1.45
CA ILE A 12 33.67 32.18 -2.07
C ILE A 12 34.32 30.92 -2.62
N ILE A 13 34.12 29.76 -1.97
CA ILE A 13 34.60 28.46 -2.44
C ILE A 13 33.84 28.04 -3.71
N ALA A 14 32.53 28.27 -3.77
CA ALA A 14 31.75 28.05 -4.99
C ALA A 14 32.20 28.94 -6.15
N VAL A 15 32.59 30.18 -5.90
CA VAL A 15 33.11 31.12 -6.92
C VAL A 15 34.56 30.80 -7.33
N LEU A 16 35.40 30.27 -6.43
CA LEU A 16 36.78 29.88 -6.76
C LEU A 16 36.83 28.51 -7.48
N MET A 17 35.90 27.62 -7.24
CA MET A 17 35.77 26.35 -8.00
C MET A 17 35.26 26.58 -9.43
N THR A 18 34.42 27.61 -9.68
CA THR A 18 33.98 27.97 -11.04
C THR A 18 35.09 28.56 -11.92
N LEU A 19 36.19 29.06 -11.32
CA LEU A 19 37.34 29.59 -12.08
C LEU A 19 38.37 28.51 -12.45
N ALA A 20 38.27 27.31 -11.93
CA ALA A 20 39.17 26.18 -12.21
C ALA A 20 38.55 25.11 -13.15
N MET A 21 37.36 25.34 -13.68
CA MET A 21 36.78 24.43 -14.72
C MET A 21 37.46 24.70 -16.08
N ILE A 22 38.58 24.06 -16.30
CA ILE A 22 39.06 23.75 -17.63
C ILE A 22 38.06 22.77 -18.22
N PRO A 23 37.53 22.98 -19.45
CA PRO A 23 36.63 22.02 -20.06
C PRO A 23 37.33 20.68 -20.20
N PHE A 24 36.89 19.70 -19.46
CA PHE A 24 37.40 18.33 -19.56
C PHE A 24 36.83 17.71 -20.84
N THR A 25 37.61 17.75 -21.89
CA THR A 25 37.38 16.87 -23.05
C THR A 25 37.57 15.44 -22.58
N ALA A 26 36.56 14.60 -22.81
CA ALA A 26 36.61 13.16 -22.56
C ALA A 26 37.86 12.58 -23.26
N GLN A 27 38.87 12.28 -22.48
CA GLN A 27 40.04 11.53 -22.94
C GLN A 27 40.18 10.29 -22.04
N ALA A 28 40.10 9.15 -22.67
CA ALA A 28 40.26 7.82 -22.11
C ALA A 28 41.58 7.68 -21.31
N ASP A 29 41.55 6.72 -20.38
CA ASP A 29 42.62 6.27 -19.49
C ASP A 29 42.68 6.98 -18.13
N SER A 30 41.77 6.54 -17.25
CA SER A 30 41.91 6.75 -15.83
C SER A 30 42.04 5.41 -15.12
N ALA A 31 43.18 4.81 -15.19
CA ALA A 31 43.47 3.58 -14.47
C ALA A 31 43.24 3.78 -12.95
N ASN A 32 42.42 2.90 -12.37
CA ASN A 32 42.30 2.76 -10.94
C ASN A 32 43.69 2.42 -10.37
N PRO A 33 44.30 3.26 -9.49
CA PRO A 33 45.62 2.98 -8.97
C PRO A 33 45.67 1.86 -7.94
N PHE A 34 44.48 1.44 -7.44
CA PHE A 34 44.36 0.50 -6.33
C PHE A 34 43.94 -0.89 -6.80
N SER A 35 44.81 -1.85 -6.55
CA SER A 35 44.58 -3.25 -6.96
C SER A 35 43.52 -3.98 -6.12
N ASP A 36 43.08 -3.39 -5.02
CA ASP A 36 42.06 -3.91 -4.11
C ASP A 36 40.70 -3.19 -4.25
N VAL A 37 40.53 -2.38 -5.30
CA VAL A 37 39.29 -1.71 -5.64
C VAL A 37 38.77 -2.31 -6.96
N SER A 38 37.70 -3.09 -6.87
CA SER A 38 37.09 -3.73 -8.03
C SER A 38 36.31 -2.72 -8.88
N ALA A 39 36.42 -2.82 -10.20
CA ALA A 39 35.73 -1.93 -11.13
C ALA A 39 34.19 -1.96 -11.02
N GLY A 40 33.60 -3.08 -10.56
CA GLY A 40 32.16 -3.24 -10.34
C GLY A 40 31.69 -2.86 -8.93
N ALA A 41 32.60 -2.45 -8.04
CA ALA A 41 32.21 -2.09 -6.68
C ALA A 41 31.54 -0.70 -6.65
N TYR A 42 30.48 -0.52 -5.84
CA TYR A 42 29.77 0.75 -5.67
C TYR A 42 30.69 1.92 -5.27
N TYR A 43 31.80 1.60 -4.58
CA TYR A 43 32.80 2.57 -4.15
C TYR A 43 33.93 2.80 -5.16
N CYS A 44 33.93 2.17 -6.33
CA CYS A 44 35.03 2.29 -7.29
C CYS A 44 35.21 3.74 -7.76
N GLU A 45 34.14 4.36 -8.25
CA GLU A 45 34.15 5.74 -8.69
C GLU A 45 34.46 6.73 -7.53
N PRO A 46 33.82 6.59 -6.35
CA PRO A 46 34.17 7.36 -5.16
C PRO A 46 35.64 7.30 -4.75
N VAL A 47 36.25 6.12 -4.80
CA VAL A 47 37.66 5.94 -4.44
C VAL A 47 38.60 6.64 -5.49
N ILE A 48 38.29 6.50 -6.78
CA ILE A 48 39.05 7.17 -7.87
C ILE A 48 38.93 8.70 -7.72
N TRP A 49 37.70 9.19 -7.43
CA TRP A 49 37.48 10.62 -7.15
C TRP A 49 38.30 11.07 -5.95
N ALA A 50 38.22 10.38 -4.82
CA ALA A 50 38.95 10.73 -3.61
C ALA A 50 40.48 10.72 -3.80
N TYR A 51 41.01 9.84 -4.64
CA TYR A 51 42.41 9.83 -5.01
C TYR A 51 42.80 11.06 -5.89
N ARG A 52 42.00 11.36 -6.92
CA ARG A 52 42.22 12.47 -7.85
C ARG A 52 42.07 13.83 -7.19
N SER A 53 41.10 13.97 -6.31
CA SER A 53 40.86 15.21 -5.58
C SER A 53 41.80 15.40 -4.37
N GLY A 54 42.72 14.47 -4.14
CA GLY A 54 43.70 14.59 -3.05
C GLY A 54 43.13 14.24 -1.66
N VAL A 55 41.86 13.83 -1.56
CA VAL A 55 41.24 13.41 -0.31
C VAL A 55 41.99 12.25 0.33
N THR A 56 42.48 11.33 -0.51
CA THR A 56 43.27 10.18 -0.05
C THR A 56 44.39 9.84 -1.04
N THR A 57 45.49 9.30 -0.50
CA THR A 57 46.59 8.70 -1.31
C THR A 57 46.61 7.17 -1.23
N GLY A 58 45.56 6.58 -0.64
CA GLY A 58 45.51 5.14 -0.30
C GLY A 58 46.14 4.85 1.04
N THR A 59 46.19 3.54 1.42
CA THR A 59 47.01 3.05 2.55
C THR A 59 48.40 2.71 2.12
N THR A 60 48.57 2.42 0.84
CA THR A 60 49.86 2.34 0.11
C THR A 60 49.62 2.88 -1.30
N ALA A 61 50.69 3.02 -2.08
CA ALA A 61 50.58 3.48 -3.47
C ALA A 61 49.67 2.62 -4.35
N THR A 62 49.41 1.36 -3.99
CA THR A 62 48.63 0.42 -4.76
C THR A 62 47.45 -0.21 -3.99
N LYS A 63 47.19 0.23 -2.76
CA LYS A 63 46.11 -0.30 -1.89
C LYS A 63 45.30 0.83 -1.27
N PHE A 64 44.00 0.72 -1.35
CA PHE A 64 43.05 1.63 -0.70
C PHE A 64 42.54 1.08 0.63
N ALA A 65 42.44 -0.23 0.75
CA ALA A 65 41.86 -0.97 1.87
C ALA A 65 40.37 -0.64 2.14
N PRO A 66 39.44 -0.92 1.18
CA PRO A 66 38.05 -0.48 1.24
C PRO A 66 37.27 -0.97 2.47
N ALA A 67 37.52 -2.20 2.91
CA ALA A 67 36.85 -2.77 4.07
C ALA A 67 37.45 -2.40 5.44
N SER A 68 38.59 -1.68 5.47
CA SER A 68 39.19 -1.26 6.73
C SER A 68 38.39 -0.16 7.41
N THR A 69 38.27 -0.19 8.72
CA THR A 69 37.66 0.90 9.49
C THR A 69 38.52 2.16 9.48
N THR A 70 37.89 3.31 9.69
CA THR A 70 38.56 4.61 9.73
C THR A 70 38.57 5.18 11.14
N THR A 71 39.65 5.85 11.49
CA THR A 71 39.79 6.55 12.77
C THR A 71 39.29 7.99 12.70
N ARG A 72 38.96 8.57 13.83
CA ARG A 72 38.48 9.96 13.94
C ARG A 72 39.44 10.99 13.26
N GLY A 73 40.76 10.80 13.49
CA GLY A 73 41.75 11.66 12.82
C GLY A 73 41.73 11.51 11.30
N GLN A 74 41.56 10.31 10.78
CA GLN A 74 41.45 10.06 9.33
C GLN A 74 40.18 10.66 8.74
N VAL A 75 39.04 10.48 9.40
CA VAL A 75 37.74 11.00 8.90
C VAL A 75 37.75 12.50 8.82
N VAL A 76 38.19 13.19 9.88
CA VAL A 76 38.26 14.65 9.87
C VAL A 76 39.26 15.16 8.83
N THR A 77 40.37 14.43 8.61
CA THR A 77 41.34 14.79 7.54
C THR A 77 40.71 14.60 6.15
N PHE A 78 39.97 13.56 5.90
CA PHE A 78 39.29 13.37 4.62
C PHE A 78 38.26 14.46 4.38
N LEU A 79 37.46 14.79 5.38
CA LEU A 79 36.46 15.84 5.29
C LEU A 79 37.11 17.21 5.03
N TRP A 80 38.16 17.52 5.75
CA TRP A 80 38.93 18.75 5.60
C TRP A 80 39.52 18.87 4.18
N ARG A 81 40.11 17.79 3.65
CA ARG A 81 40.63 17.75 2.28
C ARG A 81 39.55 17.86 1.23
N ALA A 82 38.43 17.15 1.44
CA ALA A 82 37.29 17.26 0.53
C ALA A 82 36.70 18.67 0.46
N LEU A 83 36.89 19.47 1.49
CA LEU A 83 36.46 20.88 1.55
C LEU A 83 37.56 21.88 1.13
N GLY A 84 38.64 21.39 0.51
CA GLY A 84 39.71 22.25 -0.03
C GLY A 84 40.75 22.73 0.98
N GLU A 85 40.95 22.00 2.04
CA GLU A 85 41.99 22.22 3.07
C GLU A 85 41.95 23.63 3.71
N PRO A 86 40.80 24.12 4.23
CA PRO A 86 40.71 25.44 4.81
C PRO A 86 41.63 25.60 6.02
N GLU A 87 42.43 26.64 6.03
CA GLU A 87 43.31 26.93 7.18
C GLU A 87 42.50 27.29 8.42
N PRO A 88 42.80 26.70 9.60
CA PRO A 88 42.13 27.08 10.85
C PRO A 88 42.54 28.51 11.24
N GLU A 89 41.56 29.32 11.72
CA GLU A 89 41.84 30.68 12.21
C GLU A 89 42.52 30.62 13.58
N THR A 90 42.27 29.55 14.36
CA THR A 90 42.87 29.38 15.69
C THR A 90 44.17 28.59 15.65
N THR A 91 45.14 28.99 16.43
CA THR A 91 46.37 28.23 16.72
C THR A 91 46.31 27.52 18.07
N GLU A 92 45.27 27.81 18.86
CA GLU A 92 45.11 27.21 20.19
C GLU A 92 44.60 25.77 20.06
N ASN A 93 45.39 24.85 20.56
CA ASN A 93 45.04 23.43 20.64
C ASN A 93 44.39 23.08 21.98
N PRO A 94 43.11 22.75 22.04
CA PRO A 94 42.45 22.38 23.30
C PRO A 94 42.74 20.93 23.76
N PHE A 95 43.38 20.12 22.93
CA PHE A 95 43.55 18.69 23.20
C PHE A 95 45.00 18.31 23.54
N GLU A 96 45.17 17.51 24.59
CA GLU A 96 46.45 17.00 25.07
C GLU A 96 46.99 15.83 24.22
N ASP A 97 46.12 15.17 23.46
CA ASP A 97 46.41 13.95 22.67
C ASP A 97 46.66 14.19 21.18
N ILE A 98 46.80 15.47 20.74
CA ILE A 98 47.26 15.84 19.39
C ILE A 98 48.43 16.78 19.45
N LYS A 99 49.35 16.66 18.47
CA LYS A 99 50.58 17.47 18.41
C LYS A 99 50.70 18.21 17.08
N ALA A 100 51.36 19.36 17.06
CA ALA A 100 51.53 20.17 15.87
C ALA A 100 52.18 19.44 14.67
N GLY A 101 52.91 18.34 14.89
CA GLY A 101 53.49 17.50 13.84
C GLY A 101 52.57 16.40 13.30
N ASP A 102 51.40 16.22 13.84
CA ASP A 102 50.47 15.19 13.40
C ASP A 102 49.76 15.63 12.11
N TYR A 103 49.60 14.71 11.15
CA TYR A 103 48.95 15.03 9.86
C TYR A 103 47.51 15.50 10.00
N TYR A 104 46.85 15.14 11.08
CA TYR A 104 45.49 15.52 11.42
C TYR A 104 45.42 16.79 12.30
N TYR A 105 46.53 17.46 12.62
CA TYR A 105 46.54 18.61 13.53
C TYR A 105 45.68 19.76 13.02
N LYS A 106 46.00 20.29 11.83
CA LYS A 106 45.22 21.39 11.20
C LYS A 106 43.77 20.97 10.95
N PRO A 107 43.48 19.78 10.36
CA PRO A 107 42.10 19.28 10.22
C PRO A 107 41.27 19.28 11.50
N ILE A 108 41.87 18.87 12.63
CA ILE A 108 41.18 18.83 13.92
C ILE A 108 40.88 20.23 14.46
N LEU A 109 41.86 21.16 14.40
CA LEU A 109 41.63 22.55 14.84
C LEU A 109 40.51 23.21 14.02
N TRP A 110 40.56 23.05 12.70
CA TRP A 110 39.52 23.53 11.81
C TRP A 110 38.15 22.90 12.15
N ALA A 111 38.07 21.60 12.40
CA ALA A 111 36.80 20.94 12.69
C ALA A 111 36.22 21.40 14.04
N VAL A 112 37.04 21.65 15.03
CA VAL A 112 36.59 22.19 16.33
C VAL A 112 36.12 23.64 16.19
N GLU A 113 36.87 24.47 15.51
CA GLU A 113 36.55 25.89 15.28
C GLU A 113 35.19 26.04 14.57
N ASN A 114 34.89 25.13 13.62
CA ASN A 114 33.66 25.15 12.85
C ASN A 114 32.52 24.35 13.51
N GLY A 115 32.71 23.87 14.73
CA GLY A 115 31.67 23.18 15.49
C GLY A 115 31.34 21.77 14.98
N ILE A 116 32.16 21.22 14.09
CA ILE A 116 32.01 19.88 13.53
C ILE A 116 32.17 18.82 14.61
N THR A 117 33.11 19.07 15.51
CA THR A 117 33.34 18.18 16.67
C THR A 117 33.90 18.96 17.86
N ASN A 118 33.61 18.47 19.07
CA ASN A 118 34.14 19.00 20.32
C ASN A 118 35.13 18.03 21.00
N GLY A 119 35.61 17.03 20.24
CA GLY A 119 36.43 15.96 20.80
C GLY A 119 35.58 14.86 21.49
N THR A 120 36.28 13.98 22.20
CA THR A 120 35.62 12.94 23.07
C THR A 120 35.53 13.44 24.51
N SER A 121 36.31 14.44 24.86
CA SER A 121 36.20 15.20 26.10
C SER A 121 36.81 16.59 25.90
N ALA A 122 36.68 17.49 26.89
CA ALA A 122 37.25 18.85 26.81
C ALA A 122 38.77 18.88 26.54
N LYS A 123 39.50 17.79 26.83
CA LYS A 123 40.96 17.72 26.67
C LYS A 123 41.42 16.61 25.70
N ARG A 124 40.54 15.87 25.11
CA ARG A 124 40.86 14.73 24.25
C ARG A 124 40.05 14.72 22.97
N PHE A 125 40.73 14.64 21.86
CA PHE A 125 40.14 14.38 20.55
C PHE A 125 39.95 12.87 20.28
N SER A 126 40.89 12.05 20.75
CA SER A 126 40.99 10.62 20.52
C SER A 126 41.15 10.25 19.04
N PRO A 127 42.22 10.75 18.35
CA PRO A 127 42.39 10.62 16.91
C PRO A 127 42.50 9.15 16.42
N GLY A 128 42.95 8.25 17.27
CA GLY A 128 43.08 6.82 16.97
C GLY A 128 41.84 5.98 17.17
N VAL A 129 40.76 6.55 17.72
CA VAL A 129 39.51 5.79 17.92
C VAL A 129 38.76 5.68 16.59
N THR A 130 38.25 4.48 16.30
CA THR A 130 37.47 4.22 15.07
C THR A 130 36.08 4.87 15.13
N CYS A 131 35.61 5.28 13.97
CA CYS A 131 34.29 5.91 13.81
C CYS A 131 33.22 4.89 13.39
N SER A 132 32.03 5.00 13.97
CA SER A 132 30.84 4.36 13.45
C SER A 132 30.22 5.18 12.29
N ASN A 133 29.26 4.57 11.59
CA ASN A 133 28.47 5.26 10.59
C ASN A 133 27.88 6.57 11.12
N ALA A 134 27.27 6.55 12.31
CA ALA A 134 26.73 7.73 12.98
C ALA A 134 27.75 8.86 13.18
N HIS A 135 28.98 8.54 13.57
CA HIS A 135 30.02 9.55 13.78
C HIS A 135 30.37 10.28 12.47
N ILE A 136 30.51 9.53 11.39
CA ILE A 136 30.91 10.08 10.09
C ILE A 136 29.81 10.95 9.51
N LEU A 137 28.58 10.46 9.52
CA LEU A 137 27.43 11.22 9.03
C LEU A 137 27.23 12.49 9.84
N THR A 138 27.40 12.44 11.16
CA THR A 138 27.31 13.65 12.02
C THR A 138 28.41 14.66 11.69
N PHE A 139 29.63 14.23 11.37
CA PHE A 139 30.69 15.15 10.98
C PHE A 139 30.39 15.84 9.65
N ILE A 140 29.92 15.08 8.65
CA ILE A 140 29.52 15.63 7.37
C ILE A 140 28.32 16.59 7.54
N TRP A 141 27.29 16.16 8.27
CA TRP A 141 26.09 16.94 8.55
C TRP A 141 26.38 18.27 9.26
N ARG A 142 27.27 18.26 10.26
CA ARG A 142 27.69 19.48 10.95
C ARG A 142 28.50 20.40 10.05
N ALA A 143 29.37 19.84 9.20
CA ALA A 143 30.07 20.60 8.21
C ALA A 143 29.14 21.30 7.21
N MET A 144 27.92 20.74 7.00
CA MET A 144 26.84 21.34 6.22
C MET A 144 26.06 22.45 6.95
N GLY A 145 26.32 22.69 8.22
CA GLY A 145 25.56 23.66 9.02
C GLY A 145 24.29 23.04 9.64
N GLU A 146 24.30 21.73 9.87
CA GLU A 146 23.24 20.98 10.56
C GLU A 146 21.87 21.11 9.86
N PRO A 147 21.75 20.77 8.56
CA PRO A 147 20.49 20.88 7.85
C PRO A 147 19.41 20.01 8.50
N MET A 148 18.18 20.52 8.57
CA MET A 148 17.02 19.80 9.12
C MET A 148 17.16 19.36 10.59
N LYS A 149 17.84 20.15 11.40
CA LYS A 149 18.03 19.86 12.82
C LYS A 149 16.72 19.97 13.57
N THR A 150 16.21 18.83 14.05
CA THR A 150 15.04 18.78 14.94
C THR A 150 15.44 18.86 16.42
N GLY A 151 16.61 18.33 16.76
CA GLY A 151 17.09 18.19 18.13
C GLY A 151 16.39 17.06 18.89
N GLU A 152 15.66 16.21 18.21
CA GLU A 152 14.96 15.05 18.76
C GLU A 152 15.76 13.75 18.57
N GLY A 153 15.56 12.79 19.45
CA GLY A 153 16.20 11.48 19.39
C GLY A 153 17.66 11.44 19.88
N GLU A 154 18.43 10.50 19.36
CA GLU A 154 19.85 10.34 19.69
C GLU A 154 20.69 11.43 19.01
N TRP A 155 21.89 11.67 19.49
CA TRP A 155 22.78 12.74 19.00
C TRP A 155 23.12 12.66 17.50
N TYR A 156 22.87 11.53 16.86
CA TYR A 156 23.10 11.28 15.43
C TYR A 156 21.82 11.20 14.61
N THR A 157 20.63 11.19 15.24
CA THR A 157 19.35 10.95 14.55
C THR A 157 19.14 11.91 13.39
N ASP A 158 19.31 13.20 13.60
CA ASP A 158 19.15 14.21 12.56
C ASP A 158 20.14 14.00 11.40
N ALA A 159 21.38 13.66 11.71
CA ALA A 159 22.40 13.42 10.70
C ALA A 159 22.13 12.17 9.85
N VAL A 160 21.65 11.10 10.47
CA VAL A 160 21.31 9.85 9.78
C VAL A 160 20.06 10.05 8.91
N ASN A 161 19.02 10.70 9.43
CA ASN A 161 17.81 11.02 8.69
C ASN A 161 18.11 11.90 7.48
N TRP A 162 18.92 12.94 7.68
CA TRP A 162 19.37 13.78 6.58
C TRP A 162 20.15 13.00 5.52
N ALA A 163 21.13 12.20 5.92
CA ALA A 163 21.94 11.43 4.99
C ALA A 163 21.12 10.38 4.22
N SER A 164 20.16 9.73 4.89
CA SER A 164 19.22 8.82 4.26
C SER A 164 18.31 9.55 3.27
N GLY A 165 17.80 10.70 3.67
CA GLY A 165 16.93 11.54 2.83
C GLY A 165 17.64 12.06 1.57
N ASP A 166 18.91 12.39 1.67
CA ASP A 166 19.72 12.92 0.54
C ASP A 166 20.42 11.84 -0.29
N GLY A 167 20.17 10.55 0.01
CA GLY A 167 20.70 9.43 -0.76
C GLY A 167 22.21 9.18 -0.53
N LEU A 168 22.80 9.73 0.53
CA LEU A 168 24.21 9.47 0.86
C LEU A 168 24.46 8.00 1.17
N LEU A 169 23.44 7.32 1.71
CA LEU A 169 23.51 5.95 2.17
C LEU A 169 23.23 4.90 1.09
N ASP A 170 22.66 5.27 -0.04
CA ASP A 170 22.15 4.36 -1.05
C ASP A 170 23.21 3.34 -1.51
N GLY A 171 22.88 2.04 -1.39
CA GLY A 171 23.74 0.93 -1.80
C GLY A 171 25.08 0.83 -1.07
N THR A 172 25.25 1.45 0.10
CA THR A 172 26.47 1.35 0.94
C THR A 172 26.39 0.29 2.02
N PHE A 173 25.24 -0.38 2.14
CA PHE A 173 24.99 -1.46 3.10
C PHE A 173 24.05 -2.50 2.50
N GLU A 174 24.06 -3.70 3.06
CA GLU A 174 23.12 -4.77 2.77
C GLU A 174 22.17 -4.92 3.98
N GLY A 175 20.87 -5.06 3.74
CA GLY A 175 19.87 -5.10 4.81
C GLY A 175 19.60 -3.75 5.46
N SER A 176 19.31 -3.70 6.75
CA SER A 176 19.08 -2.47 7.50
C SER A 176 20.38 -1.71 7.78
N PHE A 177 20.33 -0.38 7.67
CA PHE A 177 21.44 0.48 8.05
C PHE A 177 21.68 0.43 9.57
N ASP A 178 22.91 0.10 9.99
CA ASP A 178 23.34 0.15 11.39
C ASP A 178 24.23 1.38 11.63
N GLU A 179 23.68 2.37 12.29
CA GLU A 179 24.38 3.60 12.65
C GLU A 179 25.53 3.40 13.62
N LYS A 180 25.52 2.30 14.40
CA LYS A 180 26.56 1.97 15.41
C LYS A 180 27.68 1.11 14.85
N GLU A 181 27.47 0.53 13.67
CA GLU A 181 28.49 -0.27 13.00
C GLU A 181 29.72 0.58 12.67
N GLN A 182 30.91 -0.04 12.75
CA GLN A 182 32.17 0.60 12.38
C GLN A 182 32.20 0.86 10.87
N CYS A 183 32.30 2.12 10.49
CA CYS A 183 32.19 2.51 9.09
C CYS A 183 33.42 2.08 8.27
N PRO A 184 33.22 1.31 7.19
CA PRO A 184 34.28 0.96 6.26
C PRO A 184 34.86 2.20 5.55
N ARG A 185 36.13 2.19 5.26
CA ARG A 185 36.83 3.27 4.54
C ARG A 185 36.20 3.58 3.17
N ALA A 186 35.67 2.57 2.49
CA ALA A 186 34.92 2.72 1.26
C ALA A 186 33.66 3.61 1.45
N ASN A 187 32.91 3.39 2.55
CA ASN A 187 31.71 4.17 2.83
C ASN A 187 32.04 5.63 3.12
N VAL A 188 33.12 5.92 3.85
CA VAL A 188 33.53 7.30 4.13
C VAL A 188 33.77 8.09 2.86
N VAL A 189 34.55 7.56 1.91
CA VAL A 189 34.82 8.26 0.66
C VAL A 189 33.58 8.29 -0.24
N THR A 190 32.71 7.30 -0.14
CA THR A 190 31.43 7.30 -0.88
C THR A 190 30.50 8.39 -0.37
N TYR A 191 30.39 8.56 0.96
CA TYR A 191 29.59 9.65 1.54
C TYR A 191 30.18 11.02 1.16
N LEU A 192 31.49 11.19 1.21
CA LEU A 192 32.14 12.44 0.81
C LEU A 192 32.02 12.74 -0.69
N TYR A 193 32.14 11.71 -1.54
CA TYR A 193 31.93 11.83 -2.98
C TYR A 193 30.51 12.25 -3.32
N ARG A 194 29.54 11.59 -2.69
CA ARG A 194 28.13 11.95 -2.87
C ARG A 194 27.86 13.34 -2.36
N TYR A 195 28.42 13.68 -1.21
CA TYR A 195 28.36 15.01 -0.65
C TYR A 195 28.91 16.08 -1.61
N ASP A 196 30.10 15.87 -2.18
CA ASP A 196 30.73 16.76 -3.15
C ASP A 196 29.82 16.96 -4.38
N ARG A 197 29.25 15.90 -4.91
CA ARG A 197 28.27 15.97 -6.00
C ARG A 197 26.95 16.61 -5.59
N LEU A 198 26.47 16.32 -4.38
CA LEU A 198 25.24 16.88 -3.84
C LEU A 198 25.29 18.39 -3.68
N SER A 199 26.45 18.98 -3.54
CA SER A 199 26.59 20.43 -3.28
C SER A 199 26.39 21.31 -4.52
N SER A 200 26.62 20.80 -5.73
CA SER A 200 26.56 21.62 -6.96
C SER A 200 25.42 21.29 -7.92
N ASP A 201 24.96 20.02 -7.93
CA ASP A 201 24.04 19.52 -8.97
C ASP A 201 22.64 19.17 -8.45
N ILE A 202 22.35 19.47 -7.19
CA ILE A 202 21.00 19.27 -6.62
C ILE A 202 20.33 20.58 -6.30
N LEU A 203 19.20 20.83 -6.95
CA LEU A 203 18.31 21.91 -6.54
C LEU A 203 17.46 21.47 -5.34
N ARG A 204 17.52 22.25 -4.26
CA ARG A 204 16.63 22.08 -3.10
C ARG A 204 15.67 23.25 -3.02
N VAL A 205 14.38 22.92 -3.00
CA VAL A 205 13.28 23.87 -2.85
C VAL A 205 12.59 23.57 -1.54
N TYR A 206 12.43 24.55 -0.68
CA TYR A 206 11.89 24.36 0.67
C TYR A 206 10.46 24.87 0.74
N VAL A 207 9.62 24.08 1.39
CA VAL A 207 8.23 24.39 1.77
C VAL A 207 8.14 24.32 3.29
N SER A 208 7.48 25.28 3.90
CA SER A 208 7.24 25.30 5.36
C SER A 208 5.86 25.88 5.63
N ALA A 209 5.13 25.32 6.63
CA ALA A 209 3.86 25.88 7.06
C ALA A 209 3.94 27.36 7.49
N ASP A 210 5.12 27.79 7.96
CA ASP A 210 5.42 29.20 8.27
C ASP A 210 6.01 29.98 7.07
N GLY A 211 6.03 29.38 5.87
CA GLY A 211 6.57 29.97 4.65
C GLY A 211 5.68 31.07 4.06
N ASN A 212 6.07 31.60 2.91
CA ASN A 212 5.28 32.61 2.23
C ASN A 212 5.41 32.50 0.70
N ASP A 213 4.33 32.26 0.00
CA ASP A 213 4.33 32.10 -1.45
C ASP A 213 4.57 33.39 -2.23
N GLY A 214 4.21 34.54 -1.64
CA GLY A 214 4.37 35.86 -2.28
C GLY A 214 5.77 36.46 -2.15
N SER A 215 6.55 36.08 -1.13
CA SER A 215 7.88 36.59 -0.86
C SER A 215 8.95 35.51 -0.73
N GLY A 216 8.56 34.26 -0.66
CA GLY A 216 9.44 33.10 -0.66
C GLY A 216 10.14 32.94 -2.01
N ASP A 217 11.37 32.47 -1.97
CA ASP A 217 12.17 32.13 -3.15
C ASP A 217 12.53 30.63 -3.21
N GLY A 218 11.93 29.85 -2.30
CA GLY A 218 12.18 28.43 -2.18
C GLY A 218 13.50 28.07 -1.50
N SER A 219 14.27 29.06 -1.03
CA SER A 219 15.46 28.77 -0.22
C SER A 219 15.07 28.37 1.22
N MET A 220 15.98 27.74 1.94
CA MET A 220 15.77 27.38 3.36
C MET A 220 15.43 28.59 4.25
N ASN A 221 15.90 29.80 3.90
CA ASN A 221 15.68 31.03 4.67
C ASN A 221 14.39 31.78 4.24
N ALA A 222 13.84 31.44 3.09
CA ALA A 222 12.63 32.02 2.51
C ALA A 222 11.81 30.94 1.82
N PRO A 223 11.32 29.92 2.56
CA PRO A 223 10.57 28.81 2.00
C PRO A 223 9.21 29.25 1.46
N PHE A 224 8.65 28.50 0.52
CA PHE A 224 7.27 28.64 0.12
C PHE A 224 6.33 28.14 1.24
N ALA A 225 5.11 28.65 1.27
CA ALA A 225 4.07 28.17 2.18
C ALA A 225 3.39 26.91 1.66
N THR A 226 3.27 26.77 0.34
CA THR A 226 2.51 25.67 -0.28
C THR A 226 3.38 24.82 -1.21
N ILE A 227 2.99 23.55 -1.31
CA ILE A 227 3.62 22.60 -2.24
C ILE A 227 3.36 23.04 -3.69
N THR A 228 2.19 23.63 -3.93
CA THR A 228 1.82 24.18 -5.25
C THR A 228 2.77 25.29 -5.70
N ALA A 229 3.14 26.22 -4.81
CA ALA A 229 4.10 27.27 -5.15
C ALA A 229 5.50 26.69 -5.44
N ALA A 230 5.94 25.70 -4.68
CA ALA A 230 7.20 25.02 -4.93
C ALA A 230 7.20 24.26 -6.27
N ARG A 231 6.08 23.57 -6.60
CA ARG A 231 5.86 22.96 -7.93
C ARG A 231 5.97 24.01 -9.03
N ASP A 232 5.25 25.11 -8.91
CA ASP A 232 5.25 26.17 -9.93
C ASP A 232 6.62 26.80 -10.10
N TYR A 233 7.37 26.97 -9.03
CA TYR A 233 8.77 27.41 -9.10
C TYR A 233 9.61 26.39 -9.89
N VAL A 234 9.51 25.09 -9.60
CA VAL A 234 10.27 24.02 -10.30
C VAL A 234 9.94 23.97 -11.79
N ARG A 235 8.71 24.32 -12.20
CA ARG A 235 8.34 24.47 -13.64
C ARG A 235 9.18 25.54 -14.36
N THR A 236 9.65 26.56 -13.66
CA THR A 236 10.46 27.63 -14.24
C THR A 236 11.94 27.30 -14.33
N VAL A 237 12.36 26.21 -13.70
CA VAL A 237 13.77 25.82 -13.58
C VAL A 237 14.27 25.07 -14.83
N ASP A 238 15.46 25.39 -15.27
CA ASP A 238 16.18 24.59 -16.29
C ASP A 238 16.72 23.31 -15.66
N LYS A 239 15.93 22.23 -15.75
CA LYS A 239 16.21 20.93 -15.15
C LYS A 239 17.51 20.30 -15.66
N SER A 240 18.00 20.67 -16.86
CA SER A 240 19.24 20.13 -17.42
C SER A 240 20.51 20.52 -16.64
N LYS A 241 20.41 21.48 -15.72
CA LYS A 241 21.51 21.91 -14.86
C LYS A 241 21.65 21.06 -13.60
N TYR A 242 20.71 20.18 -13.32
CA TYR A 242 20.64 19.43 -12.07
C TYR A 242 20.59 17.93 -12.34
N SER A 243 21.19 17.16 -11.46
CA SER A 243 21.06 15.71 -11.41
C SER A 243 19.86 15.25 -10.58
N LEU A 244 19.34 16.14 -9.73
CA LEU A 244 18.20 15.87 -8.86
C LEU A 244 17.55 17.19 -8.42
N ILE A 245 16.22 17.19 -8.32
CA ILE A 245 15.47 18.28 -7.69
C ILE A 245 14.76 17.71 -6.48
N ILE A 246 14.92 18.34 -5.31
CA ILE A 246 14.25 17.94 -4.08
C ILE A 246 13.36 19.08 -3.60
N ILE A 247 12.07 18.82 -3.53
CA ILE A 247 11.10 19.68 -2.85
C ILE A 247 11.01 19.17 -1.42
N ARG A 248 11.62 19.91 -0.50
CA ARG A 248 11.64 19.60 0.93
C ARG A 248 10.44 20.23 1.61
N ILE A 249 9.58 19.39 2.16
CA ILE A 249 8.35 19.82 2.84
C ILE A 249 8.59 19.66 4.34
N GLY A 250 8.68 20.77 5.03
CA GLY A 250 8.95 20.82 6.48
C GLY A 250 7.84 20.13 7.27
N ALA A 251 8.17 19.78 8.52
CA ALA A 251 7.18 19.24 9.45
C ALA A 251 6.01 20.21 9.63
N GLY A 252 4.79 19.72 9.68
CA GLY A 252 3.59 20.52 9.84
C GLY A 252 2.41 19.97 9.06
N GLU A 253 1.30 20.68 9.17
CA GLU A 253 0.04 20.31 8.52
C GLU A 253 -0.21 21.26 7.33
N TYR A 254 -0.34 20.68 6.15
CA TYR A 254 -0.61 21.36 4.89
C TYR A 254 -2.01 21.00 4.45
N GLN A 255 -2.96 21.84 4.82
CA GLN A 255 -4.35 21.65 4.42
C GLN A 255 -4.53 22.05 2.97
N ILE A 256 -5.22 21.20 2.21
CA ILE A 256 -5.59 21.43 0.81
C ILE A 256 -7.08 21.20 0.62
N SER A 257 -7.72 22.01 -0.21
CA SER A 257 -9.11 21.85 -0.65
C SER A 257 -9.24 21.26 -2.05
N GLU A 258 -8.15 21.31 -2.81
CA GLU A 258 -8.05 20.81 -4.18
C GLU A 258 -6.80 19.91 -4.30
N PRO A 259 -6.79 18.94 -5.20
CA PRO A 259 -5.64 18.05 -5.39
C PRO A 259 -4.36 18.80 -5.76
N ILE A 260 -3.23 18.33 -5.26
CA ILE A 260 -1.92 18.71 -5.80
C ILE A 260 -1.78 18.08 -7.18
N THR A 261 -2.12 18.84 -8.21
CA THR A 261 -2.12 18.35 -9.59
C THR A 261 -0.75 18.50 -10.24
N LEU A 262 -0.20 17.39 -10.72
CA LEU A 262 1.05 17.31 -11.44
C LEU A 262 0.80 16.81 -12.87
N THR A 263 1.47 17.43 -13.82
CA THR A 263 1.34 17.13 -15.25
C THR A 263 2.70 16.81 -15.86
N GLU A 264 2.77 16.55 -17.13
CA GLU A 264 4.04 16.34 -17.83
C GLU A 264 5.07 17.46 -17.59
N ALA A 265 4.62 18.70 -17.37
CA ALA A 265 5.50 19.83 -17.04
C ALA A 265 6.25 19.66 -15.69
N ASP A 266 5.69 18.86 -14.80
CA ASP A 266 6.23 18.57 -13.47
C ASP A 266 7.15 17.35 -13.46
N SER A 267 7.33 16.72 -14.62
CA SER A 267 8.13 15.51 -14.73
C SER A 267 9.62 15.78 -14.52
N GLY A 268 10.27 14.82 -13.88
CA GLY A 268 11.71 14.67 -13.96
C GLY A 268 12.14 13.99 -15.26
N THR A 269 13.40 13.64 -15.31
CA THR A 269 14.01 12.83 -16.38
C THR A 269 14.87 11.75 -15.74
N GLU A 270 15.33 10.78 -16.53
CA GLU A 270 16.26 9.76 -16.05
C GLU A 270 17.53 10.37 -15.42
N SER A 271 17.99 11.51 -15.94
CA SER A 271 19.17 12.21 -15.43
C SER A 271 18.87 13.27 -14.36
N CYS A 272 17.61 13.62 -14.13
CA CYS A 272 17.18 14.61 -13.13
C CYS A 272 15.78 14.25 -12.62
N ALA A 273 15.70 13.37 -11.65
CA ALA A 273 14.44 13.03 -10.98
C ALA A 273 13.96 14.20 -10.09
N ILE A 274 12.67 14.22 -9.79
CA ILE A 274 12.07 15.18 -8.85
C ILE A 274 11.50 14.41 -7.66
N LYS A 275 11.90 14.83 -6.45
CA LYS A 275 11.46 14.20 -5.20
C LYS A 275 10.71 15.19 -4.33
N TYR A 276 9.49 14.84 -3.95
CA TYR A 276 8.71 15.48 -2.89
C TYR A 276 9.00 14.74 -1.60
N MET A 277 9.70 15.39 -0.67
CA MET A 277 10.20 14.74 0.54
C MET A 277 9.70 15.45 1.79
N GLY A 278 8.89 14.77 2.57
CA GLY A 278 8.46 15.23 3.88
C GLY A 278 9.53 15.02 4.95
N GLU A 279 9.52 15.90 5.94
CA GLU A 279 10.20 15.68 7.23
C GLU A 279 9.31 14.83 8.14
N ASN A 280 9.84 14.44 9.31
CA ASN A 280 9.02 13.74 10.30
C ASN A 280 7.79 14.61 10.65
N ASN A 281 6.60 14.02 10.60
CA ASN A 281 5.32 14.69 10.83
C ASN A 281 4.90 15.72 9.75
N THR A 282 5.36 15.58 8.51
CA THR A 282 4.75 16.28 7.37
C THR A 282 3.43 15.63 7.02
N LYS A 283 2.34 16.40 7.11
CA LYS A 283 0.99 15.94 6.80
C LYS A 283 0.38 16.76 5.68
N ILE A 284 -0.14 16.12 4.65
CA ILE A 284 -1.00 16.72 3.63
C ILE A 284 -2.41 16.26 3.93
N ILE A 285 -3.28 17.20 4.24
CA ILE A 285 -4.64 16.94 4.71
C ILE A 285 -5.64 17.53 3.71
N GLY A 286 -6.36 16.65 3.02
CA GLY A 286 -7.38 17.03 2.02
C GLY A 286 -8.75 17.26 2.63
N GLY A 287 -8.82 17.82 3.82
CA GLY A 287 -10.06 17.99 4.55
C GLY A 287 -10.12 19.30 5.34
N ILE A 288 -11.31 19.60 5.80
CA ILE A 288 -11.57 20.68 6.73
C ILE A 288 -11.12 20.23 8.12
N MET A 289 -10.36 21.06 8.81
CA MET A 289 -9.92 20.83 10.16
C MET A 289 -10.72 21.74 11.10
N LEU A 290 -11.49 21.14 11.98
CA LEU A 290 -12.40 21.81 12.92
C LEU A 290 -11.99 21.51 14.36
N THR A 291 -12.19 22.46 15.23
CA THR A 291 -12.04 22.34 16.69
C THR A 291 -13.42 22.42 17.34
N ALA A 292 -13.52 22.06 18.62
CA ALA A 292 -14.79 22.20 19.35
C ALA A 292 -15.40 23.62 19.31
N LYS A 293 -14.57 24.66 19.05
CA LYS A 293 -15.03 26.05 18.94
C LYS A 293 -15.79 26.36 17.64
N ASP A 294 -15.60 25.53 16.63
CA ASP A 294 -16.26 25.66 15.34
C ASP A 294 -17.68 25.08 15.37
N PHE A 295 -17.97 24.27 16.39
CA PHE A 295 -19.27 23.67 16.58
C PHE A 295 -20.14 24.50 17.51
N THR A 296 -21.43 24.47 17.25
CA THR A 296 -22.47 25.03 18.12
C THR A 296 -23.38 23.92 18.64
N LYS A 297 -24.13 24.17 19.72
CA LYS A 297 -25.19 23.24 20.13
C LYS A 297 -26.16 23.04 18.97
N ALA A 298 -26.58 21.82 18.71
CA ALA A 298 -27.56 21.53 17.66
C ALA A 298 -28.91 22.17 17.94
N GLU A 299 -29.38 22.97 16.98
CA GLU A 299 -30.69 23.65 17.03
C GLU A 299 -31.33 23.71 15.63
N GLY A 300 -32.61 23.40 15.53
CA GLY A 300 -33.32 23.36 14.23
C GLY A 300 -32.95 22.15 13.39
N GLY A 301 -33.34 22.15 12.12
CA GLY A 301 -33.03 21.06 11.17
C GLY A 301 -33.46 19.68 11.72
N LEU A 302 -32.56 18.73 11.73
CA LEU A 302 -32.82 17.37 12.19
C LEU A 302 -32.91 17.22 13.72
N THR A 303 -32.67 18.29 14.50
CA THR A 303 -32.57 18.21 15.97
C THR A 303 -33.81 17.65 16.67
N GLU A 304 -35.00 17.88 16.10
CA GLU A 304 -36.24 17.38 16.67
C GLU A 304 -36.36 15.84 16.63
N TYR A 305 -35.65 15.18 15.70
CA TYR A 305 -35.66 13.73 15.54
C TYR A 305 -34.64 13.03 16.44
N PHE A 306 -33.63 13.73 16.96
CA PHE A 306 -32.62 13.12 17.82
C PHE A 306 -33.22 12.56 19.10
N PRO A 307 -32.70 11.43 19.64
CA PRO A 307 -33.14 10.86 20.89
C PRO A 307 -33.12 11.88 22.04
N GLU A 308 -34.22 11.98 22.78
CA GLU A 308 -34.38 12.99 23.85
C GLU A 308 -33.25 12.91 24.89
N ALA A 309 -32.75 11.70 25.16
CA ALA A 309 -31.73 11.45 26.16
C ALA A 309 -30.35 12.07 25.83
N VAL A 310 -30.07 12.32 24.56
CA VAL A 310 -28.75 12.80 24.06
C VAL A 310 -28.86 14.12 23.31
N ARG A 311 -30.03 14.55 22.91
CA ARG A 311 -30.30 15.76 22.11
C ARG A 311 -29.54 17.00 22.57
N ASP A 312 -29.46 17.20 23.86
CA ASP A 312 -28.76 18.35 24.44
C ASP A 312 -27.22 18.27 24.38
N LYS A 313 -26.67 17.11 24.00
CA LYS A 313 -25.24 16.85 23.89
C LYS A 313 -24.73 16.92 22.44
N ILE A 314 -25.65 16.91 21.49
CA ILE A 314 -25.28 16.93 20.07
C ILE A 314 -24.88 18.35 19.67
N VAL A 315 -23.78 18.41 18.93
CA VAL A 315 -23.24 19.64 18.35
C VAL A 315 -23.39 19.62 16.84
N MET A 316 -23.37 20.80 16.22
CA MET A 316 -23.48 20.93 14.78
C MET A 316 -22.54 21.97 14.22
N VAL A 317 -22.19 21.82 12.94
CA VAL A 317 -21.43 22.80 12.17
C VAL A 317 -21.94 22.83 10.72
N ASP A 318 -22.04 24.04 10.16
CA ASP A 318 -22.34 24.29 8.75
C ASP A 318 -21.02 24.24 7.96
N LEU A 319 -20.86 23.20 7.14
CA LEU A 319 -19.63 22.95 6.38
C LEU A 319 -19.43 23.94 5.23
N THR A 320 -20.49 24.59 4.76
CA THR A 320 -20.40 25.62 3.70
C THR A 320 -19.54 26.82 4.14
N GLY A 321 -19.50 27.09 5.44
CA GLY A 321 -18.61 28.08 6.03
C GLY A 321 -17.13 27.75 5.94
N TYR A 322 -16.78 26.51 5.61
CA TYR A 322 -15.42 25.97 5.61
C TYR A 322 -14.94 25.44 4.25
N GLY A 323 -15.69 25.74 3.21
CA GLY A 323 -15.27 25.44 1.84
C GLY A 323 -16.06 24.35 1.12
N PHE A 324 -17.06 23.74 1.76
CA PHE A 324 -18.02 22.92 1.03
C PHE A 324 -18.82 23.78 0.07
N GLU A 325 -19.00 23.32 -1.15
CA GLU A 325 -19.97 23.91 -2.07
C GLU A 325 -21.38 23.56 -1.58
N ALA A 326 -22.26 24.55 -1.51
CA ALA A 326 -23.63 24.34 -1.03
C ALA A 326 -24.35 23.24 -1.82
N GLY A 327 -24.94 22.28 -1.12
CA GLY A 327 -25.60 21.11 -1.68
C GLY A 327 -24.65 19.99 -2.09
N THR A 328 -23.40 19.98 -1.60
CA THR A 328 -22.47 18.86 -1.79
C THR A 328 -23.02 17.58 -1.21
N MET A 329 -23.50 17.60 0.04
CA MET A 329 -24.07 16.40 0.67
C MET A 329 -25.32 15.92 -0.07
N LYS A 330 -26.18 16.83 -0.49
CA LYS A 330 -27.35 16.48 -1.29
C LYS A 330 -26.99 15.75 -2.58
N LYS A 331 -25.98 16.24 -3.33
CA LYS A 331 -25.51 15.58 -4.57
C LYS A 331 -24.95 14.19 -4.28
N LEU A 332 -24.14 14.05 -3.23
CA LEU A 332 -23.56 12.76 -2.82
C LEU A 332 -24.66 11.75 -2.43
N MET A 333 -25.72 12.22 -1.82
CA MET A 333 -26.81 11.39 -1.35
C MET A 333 -27.83 11.01 -2.45
N GLU A 334 -27.98 11.85 -3.49
CA GLU A 334 -28.86 11.59 -4.64
C GLU A 334 -28.21 10.69 -5.71
N ASP A 335 -26.90 10.55 -5.73
CA ASP A 335 -26.20 9.71 -6.70
C ASP A 335 -25.96 8.31 -6.14
N PRO A 336 -26.55 7.25 -6.69
CA PRO A 336 -26.40 5.89 -6.22
C PRO A 336 -24.94 5.41 -6.19
N TRP A 337 -24.08 5.95 -7.08
CA TRP A 337 -22.66 5.69 -7.11
C TRP A 337 -21.89 6.45 -6.04
N TYR A 338 -22.33 7.62 -5.65
CA TYR A 338 -21.68 8.47 -4.64
C TYR A 338 -22.08 8.12 -3.20
N GLN A 339 -23.08 7.29 -3.00
CA GLN A 339 -23.50 6.88 -1.64
C GLN A 339 -22.46 6.03 -0.94
N LEU A 340 -21.66 5.29 -1.71
CA LEU A 340 -20.48 4.60 -1.21
C LEU A 340 -19.39 5.60 -0.75
N HIS A 341 -19.49 6.87 -1.11
CA HIS A 341 -18.52 7.92 -0.95
C HIS A 341 -18.90 8.96 0.10
N THR A 342 -19.77 8.63 1.06
CA THR A 342 -20.09 9.56 2.15
C THR A 342 -18.79 9.94 2.88
N PRO A 343 -18.47 11.25 3.00
CA PRO A 343 -17.22 11.68 3.60
C PRO A 343 -17.09 11.19 5.03
N PHE A 344 -15.94 10.60 5.36
CA PHE A 344 -15.73 10.19 6.73
C PHE A 344 -15.38 11.38 7.60
N MET A 345 -16.01 11.45 8.76
CA MET A 345 -15.51 12.27 9.84
C MET A 345 -14.47 11.52 10.64
N SER A 346 -13.38 12.16 11.01
CA SER A 346 -12.42 11.63 11.97
C SER A 346 -12.18 12.61 13.12
N LEU A 347 -11.93 12.07 14.31
CA LEU A 347 -11.49 12.82 15.48
C LEU A 347 -10.06 12.39 15.82
N ASN A 348 -9.11 13.33 15.78
CA ASN A 348 -7.69 13.07 16.00
C ASN A 348 -7.12 11.96 15.09
N GLY A 349 -7.61 11.88 13.84
CA GLY A 349 -7.24 10.86 12.87
C GLY A 349 -7.87 9.49 13.11
N THR A 350 -8.79 9.36 14.07
CA THR A 350 -9.60 8.16 14.28
C THR A 350 -10.96 8.36 13.65
N ARG A 351 -11.32 7.48 12.70
CA ARG A 351 -12.63 7.50 12.03
C ARG A 351 -13.75 7.42 13.06
N GLN A 352 -14.74 8.23 12.88
CA GLN A 352 -15.99 8.23 13.62
C GLN A 352 -17.06 7.42 12.87
N THR A 353 -18.15 7.06 13.54
CA THR A 353 -19.21 6.22 12.97
C THR A 353 -20.36 7.07 12.47
N ILE A 354 -20.89 6.81 11.29
CA ILE A 354 -22.19 7.36 10.89
C ILE A 354 -23.25 6.70 11.77
N ALA A 355 -24.19 7.48 12.33
CA ALA A 355 -25.26 6.96 13.17
C ALA A 355 -25.93 5.73 12.52
N GLU A 356 -25.93 4.62 13.21
CA GLU A 356 -26.32 3.33 12.64
C GLU A 356 -27.29 2.55 13.55
N TYR A 357 -28.09 1.70 12.94
CA TYR A 357 -28.98 0.79 13.68
C TYR A 357 -28.94 -0.62 13.06
N PRO A 358 -28.73 -1.66 13.88
CA PRO A 358 -28.30 -1.64 15.29
C PRO A 358 -26.83 -1.24 15.46
N ASN A 359 -26.46 -0.67 16.62
CA ASN A 359 -25.08 -0.22 16.89
C ASN A 359 -24.05 -1.37 16.93
N ASP A 360 -24.37 -2.47 17.60
CA ASP A 360 -23.41 -3.54 17.92
C ASP A 360 -23.74 -4.89 17.25
N SER A 361 -24.75 -4.95 16.39
CA SER A 361 -25.19 -6.20 15.76
C SER A 361 -25.62 -5.98 14.32
N TRP A 362 -26.05 -7.04 13.68
CA TRP A 362 -26.69 -7.02 12.37
C TRP A 362 -28.06 -7.66 12.46
N ILE A 363 -28.97 -7.21 11.61
CA ILE A 363 -30.28 -7.82 11.44
C ILE A 363 -30.18 -8.77 10.26
N HIS A 364 -30.78 -9.96 10.38
CA HIS A 364 -30.91 -10.87 9.25
C HIS A 364 -32.26 -10.65 8.61
N ILE A 365 -32.29 -10.32 7.32
CA ILE A 365 -33.53 -10.08 6.60
C ILE A 365 -34.29 -11.37 6.35
N ASP A 366 -35.62 -11.28 6.22
CA ASP A 366 -36.48 -12.41 5.86
C ASP A 366 -36.45 -12.73 4.36
N GLY A 367 -35.97 -11.77 3.53
CA GLY A 367 -35.83 -11.91 2.10
C GLY A 367 -36.00 -10.59 1.36
N ALA A 368 -35.91 -10.64 0.05
CA ALA A 368 -36.19 -9.49 -0.82
C ALA A 368 -36.91 -9.92 -2.09
N VAL A 369 -37.57 -8.96 -2.75
CA VAL A 369 -38.28 -9.18 -4.04
C VAL A 369 -37.95 -8.04 -4.98
N THR A 370 -37.38 -8.37 -6.12
CA THR A 370 -37.08 -7.41 -7.19
C THR A 370 -38.31 -7.10 -8.02
N HIS A 371 -38.59 -5.82 -8.22
CA HIS A 371 -39.67 -5.34 -9.07
C HIS A 371 -39.11 -4.87 -10.41
N THR A 372 -39.44 -5.59 -11.47
CA THR A 372 -39.14 -5.15 -12.85
C THR A 372 -40.41 -4.55 -13.46
N GLU A 373 -40.30 -3.50 -14.24
CA GLU A 373 -41.47 -2.82 -14.88
C GLU A 373 -42.28 -3.76 -15.79
N ASP A 374 -41.70 -4.82 -16.29
CA ASP A 374 -42.35 -5.78 -17.20
C ASP A 374 -42.68 -7.13 -16.55
N GLY A 375 -42.40 -7.30 -15.26
CA GLY A 375 -42.64 -8.53 -14.55
C GLY A 375 -41.71 -9.69 -14.95
N SER A 376 -40.62 -9.44 -15.64
CA SER A 376 -39.62 -10.43 -15.99
C SER A 376 -38.55 -10.50 -14.88
N THR A 377 -38.17 -11.69 -14.50
CA THR A 377 -37.05 -11.95 -13.59
C THR A 377 -35.74 -12.02 -14.39
N ASN A 378 -35.36 -10.91 -15.03
CA ASN A 378 -34.16 -10.93 -15.83
C ASN A 378 -33.00 -10.32 -15.04
N SER A 379 -31.94 -11.07 -14.90
CA SER A 379 -30.69 -10.74 -14.19
C SER A 379 -29.82 -9.66 -14.87
N ALA A 380 -30.37 -8.90 -15.81
CA ALA A 380 -29.68 -7.71 -16.34
C ALA A 380 -30.07 -6.52 -15.44
N VAL A 381 -29.19 -6.17 -14.54
CA VAL A 381 -29.35 -5.05 -13.63
C VAL A 381 -29.46 -3.77 -14.43
N ASP A 382 -30.65 -3.22 -14.49
CA ASP A 382 -30.85 -1.83 -14.91
C ASP A 382 -30.83 -0.99 -13.62
N TRP A 383 -30.05 0.05 -13.57
CA TRP A 383 -29.77 0.88 -12.38
C TRP A 383 -31.00 1.57 -11.77
N GLU A 384 -32.18 1.30 -12.27
CA GLU A 384 -33.47 1.80 -11.78
C GLU A 384 -34.33 0.71 -11.16
N THR A 385 -33.73 -0.41 -10.77
CA THR A 385 -34.52 -1.53 -10.22
C THR A 385 -34.83 -1.31 -8.74
N VAL A 386 -36.10 -1.32 -8.41
CA VAL A 386 -36.58 -1.25 -7.03
C VAL A 386 -36.67 -2.65 -6.45
N GLN A 387 -36.17 -2.82 -5.22
CA GLN A 387 -36.35 -4.03 -4.43
C GLN A 387 -37.07 -3.73 -3.16
N THR A 388 -38.05 -4.60 -2.81
CA THR A 388 -38.67 -4.61 -1.49
C THR A 388 -37.94 -5.60 -0.61
N VAL A 389 -37.37 -5.12 0.49
CA VAL A 389 -36.66 -5.91 1.50
C VAL A 389 -37.59 -6.15 2.69
N TYR A 390 -37.67 -7.40 3.12
CA TYR A 390 -38.47 -7.82 4.27
C TYR A 390 -37.56 -8.04 5.47
N TYR A 391 -37.87 -7.41 6.61
CA TYR A 391 -37.09 -7.56 7.84
C TYR A 391 -37.97 -8.14 8.95
N PRO A 392 -37.41 -8.77 9.99
CA PRO A 392 -38.18 -9.42 11.06
C PRO A 392 -39.12 -8.47 11.78
N GLU A 393 -40.33 -8.96 12.06
CA GLU A 393 -41.43 -8.22 12.71
C GLU A 393 -41.02 -7.54 14.02
N GLU A 394 -40.06 -8.10 14.75
CA GLU A 394 -39.55 -7.54 16.01
C GLU A 394 -38.95 -6.16 15.90
N TYR A 395 -38.48 -5.76 14.70
CA TYR A 395 -37.92 -4.44 14.43
C TYR A 395 -38.96 -3.45 13.91
N PHE A 396 -40.17 -3.90 13.61
CA PHE A 396 -41.20 -3.11 12.93
C PHE A 396 -41.56 -1.82 13.71
N GLU A 397 -41.84 -1.93 15.01
CA GLU A 397 -42.17 -0.76 15.82
C GLU A 397 -41.05 0.27 15.84
N LYS A 398 -39.77 -0.18 15.86
CA LYS A 398 -38.62 0.70 15.88
C LYS A 398 -38.46 1.42 14.52
N VAL A 399 -38.44 0.68 13.44
CA VAL A 399 -38.24 1.23 12.09
C VAL A 399 -39.39 2.18 11.69
N THR A 400 -40.62 1.81 12.00
CA THR A 400 -41.79 2.65 11.70
C THR A 400 -41.90 3.88 12.59
N SER A 401 -41.18 3.93 13.73
CA SER A 401 -41.11 5.12 14.57
C SER A 401 -40.21 6.23 14.01
N TRP A 402 -39.35 5.90 13.08
CA TRP A 402 -38.54 6.89 12.38
C TRP A 402 -39.42 7.87 11.60
N SER A 403 -39.03 9.11 11.57
CA SER A 403 -39.76 10.18 10.93
C SER A 403 -39.81 10.04 9.40
N GLU A 404 -40.81 10.70 8.78
CA GLU A 404 -40.87 10.78 7.32
C GLU A 404 -39.75 11.65 6.71
N ALA A 405 -38.98 12.37 7.55
CA ALA A 405 -37.81 13.16 7.13
C ALA A 405 -36.55 12.31 6.87
N VAL A 406 -36.60 11.05 7.25
CA VAL A 406 -35.51 10.04 7.08
C VAL A 406 -35.33 9.56 5.62
N PRO A 407 -36.17 9.83 4.61
CA PRO A 407 -36.18 8.97 3.43
C PRO A 407 -34.99 9.16 2.49
N VAL A 408 -34.27 10.27 2.53
CA VAL A 408 -33.34 10.57 1.42
C VAL A 408 -31.94 10.04 1.69
N PHE A 409 -31.59 9.65 2.92
CA PHE A 409 -30.20 9.42 3.31
C PHE A 409 -29.95 8.18 4.16
N THR A 410 -30.99 7.41 4.44
CA THR A 410 -30.81 6.15 5.14
C THR A 410 -30.32 5.11 4.17
N LEU A 411 -29.14 4.63 4.38
CA LEU A 411 -28.54 3.54 3.61
C LEU A 411 -28.89 2.22 4.28
N ALA A 412 -29.35 1.26 3.49
CA ALA A 412 -29.42 -0.12 3.90
C ALA A 412 -28.16 -0.83 3.41
N ARG A 413 -27.28 -1.17 4.31
CA ARG A 413 -26.18 -2.06 4.00
C ARG A 413 -26.70 -3.48 4.02
N LEU A 414 -26.99 -3.97 2.85
CA LEU A 414 -27.39 -5.34 2.59
C LEU A 414 -26.16 -6.10 2.15
N ARG A 415 -25.95 -7.24 2.75
CA ARG A 415 -24.83 -8.06 2.39
C ARG A 415 -25.33 -9.37 1.83
N SER A 416 -25.33 -9.49 0.52
CA SER A 416 -25.36 -10.80 -0.11
C SER A 416 -24.01 -11.50 0.12
N ILE A 417 -23.95 -12.77 -0.15
CA ILE A 417 -22.92 -13.73 0.22
C ILE A 417 -21.49 -13.22 0.01
N TRP A 418 -21.22 -12.59 -1.11
CA TRP A 418 -19.89 -12.12 -1.51
C TRP A 418 -19.83 -10.63 -1.90
N CYS A 419 -20.96 -9.96 -2.06
CA CYS A 419 -21.06 -8.58 -2.46
C CYS A 419 -21.96 -7.82 -1.50
N PRO A 420 -21.44 -7.12 -0.48
CA PRO A 420 -22.23 -6.20 0.31
C PRO A 420 -22.49 -4.94 -0.49
N ASP A 421 -23.75 -4.57 -0.60
CA ASP A 421 -24.18 -3.37 -1.29
C ASP A 421 -24.80 -2.39 -0.30
N ASP A 422 -24.38 -1.13 -0.36
CA ASP A 422 -25.09 -0.04 0.29
C ASP A 422 -26.16 0.49 -0.69
N SER A 423 -27.41 0.47 -0.27
CA SER A 423 -28.53 0.86 -1.10
C SER A 423 -29.32 2.00 -0.47
N VAL A 424 -29.85 2.89 -1.30
CA VAL A 424 -30.73 3.96 -0.80
C VAL A 424 -32.09 3.40 -0.48
N ILE A 425 -32.58 3.76 0.68
CA ILE A 425 -33.98 3.54 1.01
C ILE A 425 -34.83 4.61 0.36
N ILE A 426 -35.81 4.19 -0.44
CA ILE A 426 -36.74 5.08 -1.15
C ILE A 426 -38.11 5.14 -0.50
N ASP A 427 -38.49 4.10 0.26
CA ASP A 427 -39.75 4.08 1.03
C ASP A 427 -39.67 3.10 2.20
N ILE A 428 -40.32 3.41 3.31
CA ILE A 428 -40.49 2.54 4.46
C ILE A 428 -41.99 2.30 4.67
N ASP A 429 -42.42 1.04 4.50
CA ASP A 429 -43.84 0.68 4.71
C ASP A 429 -44.20 0.85 6.19
N LYS A 430 -45.20 1.67 6.47
CA LYS A 430 -45.66 1.93 7.83
C LYS A 430 -46.73 0.91 8.32
N GLU A 431 -47.11 -0.05 7.49
CA GLU A 431 -48.11 -1.08 7.79
C GLU A 431 -47.53 -2.50 7.84
N LYS A 432 -46.31 -2.69 7.24
CA LYS A 432 -45.66 -3.98 7.13
C LYS A 432 -44.16 -3.90 7.39
N PRO A 433 -43.50 -4.95 7.90
CA PRO A 433 -42.06 -4.95 8.12
C PRO A 433 -41.27 -5.10 6.80
N GLN A 434 -41.31 -4.06 5.99
CA GLN A 434 -40.64 -3.99 4.70
C GLN A 434 -40.26 -2.55 4.37
N PHE A 435 -39.25 -2.41 3.51
CA PHE A 435 -38.85 -1.14 2.91
C PHE A 435 -38.40 -1.36 1.47
N ASP A 436 -38.48 -0.31 0.68
CA ASP A 436 -38.04 -0.32 -0.71
C ASP A 436 -36.68 0.35 -0.83
N ILE A 437 -35.78 -0.25 -1.60
CA ILE A 437 -34.46 0.27 -1.93
C ILE A 437 -34.33 0.47 -3.43
N LEU A 438 -33.52 1.45 -3.80
CA LEU A 438 -32.96 1.53 -5.15
C LEU A 438 -31.76 0.59 -5.20
N PHE A 439 -31.90 -0.48 -5.95
CA PHE A 439 -30.89 -1.53 -6.00
C PHE A 439 -29.75 -1.11 -6.91
N ALA A 440 -28.53 -1.11 -6.36
CA ALA A 440 -27.32 -0.80 -7.09
C ALA A 440 -26.38 -2.00 -7.29
N GLY A 441 -26.77 -3.19 -6.80
CA GLY A 441 -25.91 -4.35 -6.74
C GLY A 441 -26.17 -5.42 -7.82
N GLY A 442 -25.29 -6.39 -7.90
CA GLY A 442 -25.32 -7.48 -8.89
C GLY A 442 -26.17 -8.69 -8.49
N HIS A 443 -26.62 -8.82 -7.25
CA HIS A 443 -27.32 -9.99 -6.75
C HIS A 443 -28.45 -9.65 -5.79
N ASP A 444 -29.56 -10.33 -5.94
CA ASP A 444 -30.71 -10.19 -5.06
C ASP A 444 -30.36 -10.63 -3.61
N PRO A 445 -30.65 -9.79 -2.61
CA PRO A 445 -30.49 -10.19 -1.22
C PRO A 445 -31.36 -11.40 -0.88
N GLU A 446 -30.77 -12.43 -0.29
CA GLU A 446 -31.46 -13.63 0.14
C GLU A 446 -31.92 -13.52 1.61
N SER A 447 -32.85 -14.40 2.01
CA SER A 447 -33.13 -14.57 3.42
C SER A 447 -31.87 -14.89 4.20
N GLY A 448 -31.71 -14.27 5.35
CA GLY A 448 -30.47 -14.36 6.15
C GLY A 448 -29.38 -13.37 5.80
N THR A 449 -29.50 -12.64 4.68
CA THR A 449 -28.59 -11.50 4.38
C THR A 449 -28.57 -10.52 5.54
N ILE A 450 -27.41 -10.05 5.93
CA ILE A 450 -27.26 -9.10 7.04
C ILE A 450 -27.58 -7.67 6.59
N LEU A 451 -28.25 -6.92 7.46
CA LEU A 451 -28.74 -5.56 7.24
C LEU A 451 -28.31 -4.65 8.38
N ARG A 452 -27.94 -3.44 8.05
CA ARG A 452 -27.77 -2.34 8.98
C ARG A 452 -28.20 -1.02 8.29
N TRP A 453 -28.90 -0.17 9.01
CA TRP A 453 -29.26 1.14 8.52
C TRP A 453 -28.27 2.20 8.99
N TYR A 454 -27.99 3.19 8.15
CA TYR A 454 -27.04 4.26 8.39
C TYR A 454 -27.65 5.63 8.15
N ASN A 455 -27.09 6.64 8.78
CA ASN A 455 -27.46 8.03 8.69
C ASN A 455 -28.92 8.29 9.13
N VAL A 456 -29.33 7.59 10.17
CA VAL A 456 -30.68 7.71 10.75
C VAL A 456 -30.63 8.72 11.91
N PRO A 457 -31.35 9.87 11.85
CA PRO A 457 -31.29 10.88 12.90
C PRO A 457 -31.71 10.36 14.28
N GLU A 458 -32.73 9.50 14.32
CA GLU A 458 -33.25 8.91 15.55
C GLU A 458 -32.29 7.91 16.21
N GLU A 459 -31.22 7.54 15.51
CA GLU A 459 -30.19 6.60 15.97
C GLU A 459 -28.86 7.29 16.27
N LEU A 460 -28.80 8.62 16.29
CA LEU A 460 -27.64 9.37 16.75
C LEU A 460 -27.58 9.32 18.30
N ASP A 461 -27.19 8.17 18.85
CA ASP A 461 -27.38 7.87 20.28
C ASP A 461 -26.11 7.41 21.02
N VAL A 462 -25.02 7.12 20.31
CA VAL A 462 -23.72 6.70 20.85
C VAL A 462 -22.65 7.78 20.66
N PRO A 463 -21.82 8.11 21.69
CA PRO A 463 -20.71 9.04 21.52
C PRO A 463 -19.75 8.59 20.40
N GLY A 464 -19.43 9.50 19.50
CA GLY A 464 -18.63 9.23 18.31
C GLY A 464 -19.47 9.08 17.04
N GLU A 465 -20.78 9.08 17.16
CA GLU A 465 -21.64 9.05 15.98
C GLU A 465 -21.87 10.44 15.40
N TYR A 466 -22.03 10.47 14.08
CA TYR A 466 -22.37 11.67 13.34
C TYR A 466 -23.37 11.38 12.21
N ILE A 467 -24.03 12.42 11.74
CA ILE A 467 -24.85 12.41 10.53
C ILE A 467 -24.64 13.70 9.73
N TYR A 468 -24.93 13.62 8.46
CA TYR A 468 -25.05 14.78 7.56
C TYR A 468 -26.50 14.99 7.18
N ASP A 469 -26.88 16.26 6.94
CA ASP A 469 -28.15 16.58 6.27
C ASP A 469 -27.94 17.09 4.83
N GLU A 470 -29.02 17.26 4.08
CA GLU A 470 -29.01 17.74 2.69
C GLU A 470 -28.51 19.19 2.53
N ASN A 471 -28.36 19.93 3.64
CA ASN A 471 -27.94 21.32 3.65
C ASN A 471 -26.47 21.48 4.09
N ASP A 472 -25.67 20.40 4.00
CA ASP A 472 -24.26 20.37 4.37
C ASP A 472 -24.00 20.65 5.86
N ILE A 473 -24.97 20.35 6.74
CA ILE A 473 -24.81 20.42 8.19
C ILE A 473 -24.33 19.07 8.70
N LEU A 474 -23.22 19.09 9.42
CA LEU A 474 -22.71 17.96 10.20
C LEU A 474 -23.26 18.05 11.61
N TYR A 475 -23.96 17.02 12.06
CA TYR A 475 -24.36 16.81 13.45
C TYR A 475 -23.50 15.72 14.06
N TYR A 476 -23.01 15.94 15.26
CA TYR A 476 -22.08 15.04 15.92
C TYR A 476 -22.43 14.86 17.40
N TYR A 477 -22.46 13.61 17.85
CA TYR A 477 -22.48 13.31 19.27
C TYR A 477 -21.04 13.14 19.76
N PRO A 478 -20.46 14.12 20.46
CA PRO A 478 -19.04 14.15 20.76
C PRO A 478 -18.53 12.93 21.52
N ALA A 479 -17.46 12.32 21.02
CA ALA A 479 -16.68 11.30 21.70
C ALA A 479 -15.67 11.91 22.67
N ASP A 480 -15.05 11.07 23.48
CA ASP A 480 -13.95 11.46 24.39
C ASP A 480 -12.79 12.07 23.56
N GLY A 481 -12.27 13.20 24.04
CA GLY A 481 -11.19 13.92 23.38
C GLY A 481 -11.63 14.99 22.37
N PHE A 482 -12.93 15.22 22.18
CA PHE A 482 -13.45 16.24 21.26
C PHE A 482 -13.05 17.66 21.67
N GLU A 483 -13.10 18.01 22.96
CA GLU A 483 -12.87 19.39 23.46
C GLU A 483 -11.49 19.96 23.11
N ASP A 484 -10.48 19.11 23.12
CA ASP A 484 -9.09 19.47 22.78
C ASP A 484 -8.63 18.85 21.44
N GLY A 485 -9.55 18.18 20.72
CA GLY A 485 -9.27 17.42 19.52
C GLY A 485 -9.46 18.23 18.26
N ILE A 486 -9.07 17.60 17.15
CA ILE A 486 -9.30 18.09 15.80
C ILE A 486 -10.22 17.10 15.09
N VAL A 487 -11.36 17.60 14.66
CA VAL A 487 -12.27 16.92 13.73
C VAL A 487 -11.81 17.21 12.32
N THR A 488 -11.68 16.18 11.51
CA THR A 488 -11.34 16.33 10.09
C THR A 488 -12.48 15.77 9.23
N VAL A 489 -12.95 16.57 8.28
CA VAL A 489 -13.96 16.18 7.29
C VAL A 489 -13.32 16.29 5.91
N PRO A 490 -13.29 15.23 5.10
CA PRO A 490 -12.74 15.26 3.75
C PRO A 490 -13.40 16.33 2.87
N LEU A 491 -12.60 16.98 2.03
CA LEU A 491 -13.06 18.01 1.08
C LEU A 491 -12.42 17.82 -0.30
N ALA A 492 -11.10 17.61 -0.37
CA ALA A 492 -10.42 17.40 -1.62
C ALA A 492 -10.81 16.04 -2.24
N SER A 493 -11.07 16.03 -3.54
CA SER A 493 -11.40 14.80 -4.27
C SER A 493 -10.27 13.77 -4.22
N GLU A 494 -9.04 14.21 -4.37
CA GLU A 494 -7.81 13.42 -4.19
C GLU A 494 -6.74 14.28 -3.49
N LEU A 495 -5.69 13.69 -2.94
CA LEU A 495 -4.61 14.47 -2.34
C LEU A 495 -3.54 14.84 -3.35
N VAL A 496 -3.17 13.90 -4.20
CA VAL A 496 -2.26 14.11 -5.33
C VAL A 496 -2.87 13.47 -6.57
N LYS A 497 -2.84 14.22 -7.65
CA LYS A 497 -3.24 13.74 -8.97
C LYS A 497 -2.13 13.98 -9.99
N THR A 498 -1.63 12.91 -10.61
CA THR A 498 -0.65 13.03 -11.68
C THR A 498 -1.26 12.65 -13.03
N THR A 499 -0.80 13.29 -14.10
CA THR A 499 -1.24 12.97 -15.47
C THR A 499 -0.03 12.95 -16.39
N ASN A 500 0.30 11.77 -16.90
CA ASN A 500 1.47 11.56 -17.78
C ASN A 500 2.77 12.14 -17.21
N THR A 501 3.06 11.84 -15.95
CA THR A 501 4.27 12.33 -15.29
C THR A 501 5.37 11.27 -15.27
N TYR A 502 6.62 11.72 -15.12
CA TYR A 502 7.79 10.87 -15.21
C TYR A 502 8.80 11.18 -14.11
N TYR A 503 9.44 10.14 -13.56
CA TYR A 503 10.56 10.25 -12.61
C TYR A 503 10.23 11.14 -11.41
N LEU A 504 9.12 10.82 -10.76
CA LEU A 504 8.67 11.46 -9.52
C LEU A 504 8.86 10.52 -8.32
N THR A 505 9.14 11.09 -7.18
CA THR A 505 9.13 10.34 -5.91
C THR A 505 8.38 11.13 -4.85
N PHE A 506 7.46 10.48 -4.16
CA PHE A 506 6.86 10.97 -2.92
C PHE A 506 7.47 10.16 -1.76
N LYS A 507 8.07 10.85 -0.80
CA LYS A 507 8.79 10.18 0.28
C LYS A 507 8.52 10.80 1.65
N ASN A 508 8.30 9.96 2.67
CA ASN A 508 8.11 10.34 4.07
C ASN A 508 7.01 11.38 4.30
N ILE A 509 5.87 11.26 3.64
CA ILE A 509 4.73 12.17 3.74
C ILE A 509 3.54 11.39 4.31
N GLN A 510 2.79 12.02 5.20
CA GLN A 510 1.50 11.51 5.64
C GLN A 510 0.40 12.17 4.78
N PHE A 511 -0.29 11.38 4.02
CA PHE A 511 -1.42 11.77 3.19
C PHE A 511 -2.71 11.36 3.91
N MET A 512 -3.58 12.32 4.18
CA MET A 512 -4.75 12.08 5.02
C MET A 512 -5.99 12.78 4.49
N SER A 513 -7.12 12.10 4.58
CA SER A 513 -8.45 12.68 4.40
C SER A 513 -8.72 13.16 2.98
N SER A 514 -9.29 12.29 2.14
CA SER A 514 -9.81 12.64 0.80
C SER A 514 -11.22 12.09 0.61
N MET A 515 -12.01 12.76 -0.22
CA MET A 515 -13.36 12.30 -0.61
C MET A 515 -13.33 11.15 -1.62
N GLY A 516 -12.28 11.02 -2.39
CA GLY A 516 -12.04 9.93 -3.32
C GLY A 516 -10.74 9.22 -2.96
N ASP A 517 -9.92 8.94 -3.98
CA ASP A 517 -8.62 8.29 -3.81
C ASP A 517 -7.61 9.17 -3.06
N GLY A 518 -6.66 8.56 -2.39
CA GLY A 518 -5.56 9.28 -1.77
C GLY A 518 -4.61 9.83 -2.83
N LEU A 519 -3.97 8.94 -3.58
CA LEU A 519 -3.03 9.28 -4.65
C LEU A 519 -3.50 8.68 -5.97
N VAL A 520 -3.79 9.51 -6.95
CA VAL A 520 -4.09 9.11 -8.34
C VAL A 520 -2.86 9.35 -9.19
N LEU A 521 -2.15 8.30 -9.53
CA LEU A 521 -0.85 8.37 -10.17
C LEU A 521 -0.91 7.82 -11.59
N SER A 522 -0.66 8.66 -12.57
CA SER A 522 -0.58 8.26 -13.98
C SER A 522 0.75 8.69 -14.59
N GLY A 523 1.50 7.72 -15.13
CA GLY A 523 2.78 8.01 -15.76
C GLY A 523 3.81 6.90 -15.69
N LYS A 524 5.09 7.28 -15.59
CA LYS A 524 6.20 6.33 -15.62
C LYS A 524 7.27 6.65 -14.57
N ASN A 525 7.77 5.61 -13.90
CA ASN A 525 8.80 5.74 -12.87
C ASN A 525 8.37 6.70 -11.74
N ILE A 526 7.20 6.41 -11.16
CA ILE A 526 6.65 7.16 -10.04
C ILE A 526 6.78 6.32 -8.78
N ASP A 527 7.51 6.83 -7.79
CA ASP A 527 7.77 6.13 -6.55
C ASP A 527 6.98 6.73 -5.37
N VAL A 528 6.47 5.86 -4.51
CA VAL A 528 5.87 6.20 -3.20
C VAL A 528 6.62 5.42 -2.13
N ILE A 529 7.38 6.12 -1.28
CA ILE A 529 8.33 5.46 -0.37
C ILE A 529 8.21 6.02 1.05
N GLY A 530 7.99 5.13 2.03
CA GLY A 530 7.95 5.50 3.44
C GLY A 530 6.83 6.47 3.79
N CYS A 531 5.74 6.47 3.04
CA CYS A 531 4.58 7.33 3.26
C CYS A 531 3.55 6.64 4.15
N THR A 532 2.73 7.45 4.83
CA THR A 532 1.49 6.97 5.47
C THR A 532 0.31 7.51 4.68
N ILE A 533 -0.63 6.65 4.32
CA ILE A 533 -1.86 7.04 3.63
C ILE A 533 -3.02 6.54 4.48
N SER A 534 -3.89 7.44 4.91
CA SER A 534 -4.95 7.08 5.85
C SER A 534 -6.18 7.98 5.77
N SER A 535 -7.29 7.47 6.27
CA SER A 535 -8.59 8.18 6.27
C SER A 535 -9.01 8.60 4.85
N ILE A 536 -8.91 7.64 3.93
CA ILE A 536 -9.23 7.81 2.51
C ILE A 536 -10.62 7.19 2.26
N THR A 537 -11.47 7.89 1.50
CA THR A 537 -12.83 7.40 1.23
C THR A 537 -12.84 6.26 0.22
N GLU A 538 -11.96 6.31 -0.77
CA GLU A 538 -11.83 5.30 -1.82
C GLU A 538 -10.52 4.51 -1.69
N ASN A 539 -9.71 4.50 -2.75
CA ASN A 539 -8.44 3.79 -2.78
C ASN A 539 -7.30 4.60 -2.18
N GLY A 540 -6.40 3.94 -1.49
CA GLY A 540 -5.19 4.59 -0.98
C GLY A 540 -4.31 5.12 -2.12
N ILE A 541 -3.97 4.26 -3.07
CA ILE A 541 -3.21 4.58 -4.29
C ILE A 541 -3.90 3.95 -5.49
N SER A 542 -4.22 4.75 -6.49
CA SER A 542 -4.60 4.31 -7.83
C SER A 542 -3.46 4.63 -8.79
N PHE A 543 -2.86 3.60 -9.39
CA PHE A 543 -1.73 3.74 -10.31
C PHE A 543 -2.09 3.19 -11.69
N ASP A 544 -1.96 4.04 -12.71
CA ASP A 544 -2.06 3.65 -14.13
C ASP A 544 -0.79 4.10 -14.86
N GLY A 545 0.09 3.14 -15.13
CA GLY A 545 1.38 3.55 -15.68
C GLY A 545 2.36 2.45 -15.98
N ASN A 546 3.64 2.78 -15.83
CA ASN A 546 4.73 1.86 -16.19
C ASN A 546 5.98 2.13 -15.36
N GLY A 547 6.39 1.15 -14.58
CA GLY A 547 7.49 1.28 -13.63
C GLY A 547 7.11 2.10 -12.39
N ALA A 548 7.21 1.53 -11.23
CA ALA A 548 6.94 2.19 -9.95
C ALA A 548 7.60 1.42 -8.81
N ARG A 549 7.88 2.14 -7.71
CA ARG A 549 8.26 1.53 -6.44
C ARG A 549 7.32 2.06 -5.35
N ILE A 550 6.50 1.17 -4.82
CA ILE A 550 5.61 1.45 -3.69
C ILE A 550 6.16 0.66 -2.50
N ILE A 551 7.01 1.31 -1.70
CA ILE A 551 7.88 0.61 -0.75
C ILE A 551 7.84 1.29 0.63
N ASP A 552 7.86 0.48 1.71
CA ASP A 552 7.93 0.94 3.10
C ASP A 552 6.75 1.85 3.51
N ASN A 553 5.58 1.70 2.90
CA ASN A 553 4.42 2.53 3.21
C ASN A 553 3.49 1.87 4.24
N ALA A 554 2.77 2.70 4.99
CA ALA A 554 1.64 2.28 5.80
C ALA A 554 0.34 2.83 5.17
N ILE A 555 -0.50 1.95 4.63
CA ILE A 555 -1.79 2.32 4.02
C ILE A 555 -2.90 1.70 4.84
N ARG A 556 -3.69 2.53 5.48
CA ARG A 556 -4.69 2.07 6.44
C ARG A 556 -5.91 2.98 6.51
N ASP A 557 -7.02 2.43 6.99
CA ASP A 557 -8.28 3.16 7.13
C ASP A 557 -8.71 3.76 5.79
N VAL A 558 -8.79 2.90 4.77
CA VAL A 558 -9.24 3.24 3.43
C VAL A 558 -10.57 2.56 3.12
N GLY A 559 -11.43 3.24 2.40
CA GLY A 559 -12.79 2.79 2.13
C GLY A 559 -12.86 1.56 1.25
N HIS A 560 -11.96 1.43 0.30
CA HIS A 560 -11.95 0.36 -0.69
C HIS A 560 -10.59 -0.36 -0.75
N LEU A 561 -9.76 -0.10 -1.76
CA LEU A 561 -8.48 -0.77 -1.99
C LEU A 561 -7.31 0.01 -1.37
N CYS A 562 -6.31 -0.68 -0.79
CA CYS A 562 -5.08 0.03 -0.47
C CYS A 562 -4.32 0.43 -1.73
N ILE A 563 -4.21 -0.48 -2.71
CA ILE A 563 -3.60 -0.21 -4.02
C ILE A 563 -4.46 -0.79 -5.12
N TYR A 564 -4.84 0.04 -6.08
CA TYR A 564 -5.35 -0.36 -7.39
C TYR A 564 -4.31 -0.05 -8.45
N MET A 565 -3.94 -1.03 -9.27
CA MET A 565 -2.84 -0.84 -10.21
C MET A 565 -3.08 -1.47 -11.58
N LEU A 566 -2.89 -0.64 -12.59
CA LEU A 566 -2.75 -1.08 -13.98
C LEU A 566 -1.34 -0.74 -14.47
N SER A 567 -0.54 -1.74 -14.89
CA SER A 567 0.85 -1.51 -15.23
C SER A 567 1.29 -2.23 -16.49
N GLY A 568 1.95 -1.48 -17.39
CA GLY A 568 2.49 -2.00 -18.63
C GLY A 568 1.41 -2.31 -19.68
N ASN A 569 1.72 -3.18 -20.61
CA ASN A 569 0.81 -3.63 -21.65
C ASN A 569 0.76 -5.15 -21.66
N ALA A 570 -0.24 -5.74 -21.05
CA ALA A 570 -0.40 -7.18 -20.93
C ALA A 570 -0.57 -7.85 -22.30
N GLU A 571 -1.28 -7.24 -23.26
CA GLU A 571 -1.45 -7.77 -24.62
C GLU A 571 -0.11 -7.99 -25.32
N LYS A 572 0.85 -7.08 -25.10
CA LYS A 572 2.19 -7.11 -25.72
C LYS A 572 3.24 -7.72 -24.81
N ALA A 573 2.89 -8.06 -23.58
CA ALA A 573 3.79 -8.52 -22.54
C ALA A 573 5.00 -7.57 -22.31
N THR A 574 4.77 -6.25 -22.38
CA THR A 574 5.81 -5.22 -22.23
C THR A 574 5.49 -4.29 -21.08
N GLY A 575 6.46 -4.09 -20.19
CA GLY A 575 6.35 -3.18 -19.06
C GLY A 575 7.69 -3.00 -18.36
N GLU A 576 7.89 -1.82 -17.77
CA GLU A 576 8.99 -1.59 -16.84
C GLU A 576 8.63 -2.23 -15.48
N PRO A 577 9.63 -2.67 -14.71
CA PRO A 577 9.36 -3.32 -13.43
C PRO A 577 8.57 -2.44 -12.45
N VAL A 578 7.60 -3.07 -11.78
CA VAL A 578 6.89 -2.49 -10.63
C VAL A 578 7.22 -3.29 -9.39
N ILE A 579 7.52 -2.61 -8.29
CA ILE A 579 7.85 -3.23 -7.01
C ILE A 579 6.90 -2.69 -5.94
N ILE A 580 6.11 -3.58 -5.33
CA ILE A 580 5.27 -3.30 -4.17
C ILE A 580 5.83 -4.12 -3.01
N SER A 581 6.55 -3.48 -2.09
CA SER A 581 7.32 -4.24 -1.11
C SER A 581 7.38 -3.57 0.25
N ASN A 582 7.41 -4.40 1.30
CA ASN A 582 7.58 -3.98 2.68
C ASN A 582 6.54 -2.94 3.14
N ASN A 583 5.30 -3.04 2.64
CA ASN A 583 4.21 -2.17 3.04
C ASN A 583 3.36 -2.86 4.12
N ASP A 584 2.75 -2.03 4.97
CA ASP A 584 1.74 -2.40 5.97
C ASP A 584 0.35 -1.97 5.45
N PHE A 585 -0.53 -2.93 5.22
CA PHE A 585 -1.89 -2.72 4.74
C PHE A 585 -2.88 -3.19 5.78
N SER A 586 -3.65 -2.27 6.35
CA SER A 586 -4.63 -2.62 7.37
C SER A 586 -5.89 -1.75 7.34
N LYS A 587 -6.99 -2.28 7.86
CA LYS A 587 -8.27 -1.55 7.96
C LYS A 587 -8.71 -0.97 6.62
N TYR A 588 -8.61 -1.75 5.57
CA TYR A 588 -9.16 -1.40 4.26
C TYR A 588 -10.54 -2.05 4.05
N SER A 589 -11.19 -1.68 2.97
CA SER A 589 -12.55 -2.15 2.66
C SER A 589 -13.56 -1.73 3.75
N VAL A 590 -13.39 -0.51 4.29
CA VAL A 590 -14.19 -0.07 5.43
C VAL A 590 -15.60 0.32 5.03
N THR A 591 -15.78 0.90 3.86
CA THR A 591 -17.08 1.26 3.27
C THR A 591 -17.50 0.29 2.19
N ASN A 592 -16.65 0.04 1.23
CA ASN A 592 -16.89 -0.97 0.21
C ASN A 592 -16.28 -2.30 0.66
N ALA A 593 -17.10 -3.27 0.96
CA ALA A 593 -16.63 -4.54 1.50
C ALA A 593 -16.00 -5.49 0.47
N TYR A 594 -15.93 -5.11 -0.80
CA TYR A 594 -15.29 -5.88 -1.87
C TYR A 594 -13.92 -5.31 -2.27
N GLY A 595 -13.14 -4.82 -1.32
CA GLY A 595 -11.80 -4.29 -1.57
C GLY A 595 -10.69 -5.33 -1.29
N CYS A 596 -9.48 -5.02 -1.70
CA CYS A 596 -8.27 -5.82 -1.45
C CYS A 596 -7.15 -4.95 -0.90
N SER A 597 -6.12 -5.55 -0.30
CA SER A 597 -4.91 -4.80 -0.02
C SER A 597 -4.24 -4.35 -1.32
N ILE A 598 -4.17 -5.23 -2.31
CA ILE A 598 -3.61 -4.94 -3.62
C ILE A 598 -4.48 -5.61 -4.68
N ASP A 599 -4.98 -4.85 -5.62
CA ASP A 599 -5.64 -5.33 -6.83
C ASP A 599 -4.85 -4.85 -8.04
N PHE A 600 -4.32 -5.77 -8.86
CA PHE A 600 -3.49 -5.38 -9.97
C PHE A 600 -3.62 -6.24 -11.23
N SER A 601 -3.46 -5.57 -12.35
CA SER A 601 -3.15 -6.15 -13.66
C SER A 601 -1.84 -5.55 -14.16
N GLY A 602 -0.85 -6.39 -14.48
CA GLY A 602 0.44 -5.81 -14.79
C GLY A 602 1.47 -6.74 -15.45
N VAL A 603 2.54 -6.11 -15.90
CA VAL A 603 3.69 -6.79 -16.51
C VAL A 603 4.95 -6.49 -15.71
N ASN A 604 5.73 -7.55 -15.39
CA ASN A 604 6.94 -7.46 -14.58
C ASN A 604 6.69 -6.88 -13.17
N VAL A 605 5.75 -7.46 -12.44
CA VAL A 605 5.34 -6.99 -11.11
C VAL A 605 5.93 -7.88 -10.02
N LEU A 606 6.56 -7.28 -9.02
CA LEU A 606 6.97 -7.94 -7.79
C LEU A 606 6.16 -7.40 -6.61
N VAL A 607 5.41 -8.29 -5.96
CA VAL A 607 4.69 -8.02 -4.70
C VAL A 607 5.32 -8.85 -3.60
N SER A 608 6.09 -8.21 -2.71
CA SER A 608 6.89 -8.96 -1.76
C SER A 608 6.99 -8.32 -0.37
N HIS A 609 7.08 -9.14 0.67
CA HIS A 609 7.32 -8.70 2.05
C HIS A 609 6.27 -7.71 2.57
N ASN A 610 5.04 -7.76 2.06
CA ASN A 610 3.97 -6.92 2.55
C ASN A 610 3.23 -7.64 3.70
N ASP A 611 2.78 -6.86 4.67
CA ASP A 611 1.90 -7.29 5.76
C ASP A 611 0.47 -6.80 5.45
N CYS A 612 -0.48 -7.73 5.30
CA CYS A 612 -1.87 -7.46 4.93
C CYS A 612 -2.77 -8.00 6.04
N HIS A 613 -3.41 -7.13 6.80
CA HIS A 613 -4.09 -7.58 8.01
C HIS A 613 -5.26 -6.72 8.47
N ASP A 614 -6.06 -7.29 9.39
CA ASP A 614 -7.17 -6.60 10.07
C ASP A 614 -8.15 -5.92 9.11
N ALA A 615 -8.61 -6.64 8.07
CA ALA A 615 -9.49 -6.08 7.06
C ALA A 615 -10.73 -6.93 6.78
N ARG A 616 -11.73 -6.29 6.22
CA ARG A 616 -13.05 -6.90 6.01
C ARG A 616 -13.13 -7.81 4.79
N SER A 617 -12.18 -7.71 3.87
CA SER A 617 -12.22 -8.37 2.56
C SER A 617 -10.89 -9.05 2.20
N CYS A 618 -10.61 -9.24 0.90
CA CYS A 618 -9.52 -10.06 0.41
C CYS A 618 -8.12 -9.43 0.59
N GLY A 619 -7.09 -10.24 0.35
CA GLY A 619 -5.70 -9.80 0.42
C GLY A 619 -5.20 -9.27 -0.92
N ILE A 620 -4.44 -10.08 -1.66
CA ILE A 620 -3.82 -9.71 -2.93
C ILE A 620 -4.58 -10.36 -4.09
N TYR A 621 -5.06 -9.54 -5.02
CA TYR A 621 -5.83 -9.98 -6.18
C TYR A 621 -5.09 -9.66 -7.48
N VAL A 622 -4.91 -10.67 -8.33
CA VAL A 622 -4.13 -10.59 -9.58
C VAL A 622 -5.00 -10.87 -10.78
N HIS A 623 -5.02 -9.94 -11.73
CA HIS A 623 -5.70 -10.12 -13.01
C HIS A 623 -4.69 -10.16 -14.16
N ASP A 624 -4.97 -10.86 -15.22
CA ASP A 624 -4.39 -10.74 -16.56
C ASP A 624 -2.93 -10.26 -16.60
N SER A 625 -2.06 -10.92 -15.81
CA SER A 625 -0.71 -10.45 -15.56
C SER A 625 0.34 -11.31 -16.25
N VAL A 626 1.50 -10.69 -16.54
CA VAL A 626 2.66 -11.34 -17.15
C VAL A 626 3.91 -11.10 -16.31
N ASN A 627 4.66 -12.16 -16.01
CA ASN A 627 5.86 -12.09 -15.18
C ASN A 627 5.59 -11.42 -13.81
N ALA A 628 4.54 -11.85 -13.12
CA ALA A 628 4.25 -11.35 -11.77
C ALA A 628 4.71 -12.36 -10.72
N ILE A 629 5.35 -11.87 -9.66
CA ILE A 629 5.81 -12.68 -8.54
C ILE A 629 5.21 -12.10 -7.26
N ILE A 630 4.45 -12.93 -6.55
CA ILE A 630 3.84 -12.63 -5.26
C ILE A 630 4.52 -13.53 -4.22
N GLU A 631 5.42 -12.95 -3.41
CA GLU A 631 6.26 -13.73 -2.52
C GLU A 631 6.50 -13.09 -1.16
N TYR A 632 6.72 -13.92 -0.15
CA TYR A 632 7.09 -13.51 1.20
C TYR A 632 6.11 -12.50 1.84
N ASN A 633 4.85 -12.49 1.43
CA ASN A 633 3.83 -11.66 2.04
C ASN A 633 3.21 -12.39 3.23
N ASP A 634 2.85 -11.63 4.26
CA ASP A 634 2.12 -12.09 5.43
C ASP A 634 0.65 -11.61 5.37
N LEU A 635 -0.31 -12.54 5.39
CA LEU A 635 -1.73 -12.23 5.24
C LEU A 635 -2.51 -12.89 6.37
N TRP A 636 -3.12 -12.09 7.23
CA TRP A 636 -3.82 -12.60 8.40
C TRP A 636 -5.00 -11.71 8.82
N ASN A 637 -5.98 -12.33 9.54
CA ASN A 637 -7.19 -11.66 10.03
C ASN A 637 -7.92 -10.84 8.95
N LEU A 638 -8.06 -11.42 7.78
CA LEU A 638 -8.75 -10.86 6.62
C LEU A 638 -10.12 -11.51 6.43
N SER A 639 -10.92 -11.01 5.50
CA SER A 639 -12.25 -11.56 5.15
C SER A 639 -13.20 -11.64 6.36
N GLN A 640 -13.14 -10.65 7.24
CA GLN A 640 -13.94 -10.66 8.47
C GLN A 640 -15.46 -10.58 8.24
N LEU A 641 -15.87 -10.02 7.10
CA LEU A 641 -17.27 -9.81 6.77
C LEU A 641 -17.72 -10.46 5.44
N CYS A 642 -16.84 -10.97 4.61
CA CYS A 642 -17.17 -11.53 3.30
C CYS A 642 -16.77 -12.99 3.20
N ASP A 643 -17.66 -13.86 2.72
CA ASP A 643 -17.29 -15.17 2.21
C ASP A 643 -17.05 -15.12 0.70
N ASP A 644 -16.75 -16.26 0.08
CA ASP A 644 -16.34 -16.38 -1.32
C ASP A 644 -15.13 -15.51 -1.68
N MET A 645 -14.20 -15.39 -0.74
CA MET A 645 -13.02 -14.54 -0.84
C MET A 645 -11.73 -15.31 -0.70
N GLY A 646 -10.72 -14.89 -1.45
CA GLY A 646 -9.35 -15.42 -1.36
C GLY A 646 -8.34 -14.42 -0.84
N MET A 647 -7.43 -14.87 0.01
CA MET A 647 -6.38 -14.00 0.54
C MET A 647 -5.28 -13.78 -0.50
N LEU A 648 -4.90 -14.82 -1.21
CA LEU A 648 -4.13 -14.75 -2.44
C LEU A 648 -5.06 -15.16 -3.57
N SER A 649 -5.50 -14.22 -4.37
CA SER A 649 -6.52 -14.45 -5.37
C SER A 649 -6.02 -14.23 -6.79
N GLY A 650 -6.53 -15.03 -7.70
CA GLY A 650 -6.42 -14.80 -9.12
C GLY A 650 -7.80 -14.58 -9.72
N GLY A 651 -7.93 -13.51 -10.51
CA GLY A 651 -9.03 -13.26 -11.41
C GLY A 651 -8.53 -13.19 -12.85
N GLY A 652 -9.44 -13.19 -13.80
CA GLY A 652 -9.04 -13.20 -15.20
C GLY A 652 -8.67 -14.59 -15.69
N ARG A 653 -8.75 -14.80 -16.97
CA ARG A 653 -8.69 -16.16 -17.55
C ARG A 653 -7.31 -16.60 -18.00
N CYS A 654 -6.42 -15.65 -18.26
CA CYS A 654 -5.09 -15.96 -18.73
C CYS A 654 -4.04 -15.13 -17.99
N ASN A 655 -3.09 -15.85 -17.42
CA ASN A 655 -1.85 -15.28 -16.90
C ASN A 655 -0.66 -15.91 -17.63
N ALA A 656 0.50 -15.31 -17.51
CA ALA A 656 1.71 -15.91 -18.05
C ALA A 656 2.86 -15.68 -17.08
N ASN A 657 3.47 -16.77 -16.62
CA ASN A 657 4.56 -16.71 -15.65
C ASN A 657 4.19 -15.92 -14.38
N VAL A 658 3.00 -16.21 -13.81
CA VAL A 658 2.53 -15.63 -12.53
C VAL A 658 2.79 -16.63 -11.42
N VAL A 659 3.50 -16.20 -10.39
CA VAL A 659 4.02 -17.07 -9.35
C VAL A 659 3.59 -16.57 -7.98
N PHE A 660 2.93 -17.42 -7.21
CA PHE A 660 2.62 -17.23 -5.80
C PHE A 660 3.50 -18.15 -4.97
N ARG A 661 4.48 -17.61 -4.25
CA ARG A 661 5.42 -18.46 -3.52
C ARG A 661 5.84 -17.88 -2.18
N TYR A 662 6.12 -18.77 -1.23
CA TYR A 662 6.67 -18.44 0.07
C TYR A 662 5.87 -17.41 0.88
N ASN A 663 4.56 -17.29 0.59
CA ASN A 663 3.68 -16.44 1.37
C ASN A 663 3.20 -17.19 2.61
N TYR A 664 2.89 -16.44 3.65
CA TYR A 664 2.24 -16.96 4.84
C TYR A 664 0.81 -16.41 4.92
N VAL A 665 -0.17 -17.33 4.89
CA VAL A 665 -1.60 -16.99 5.00
C VAL A 665 -2.14 -17.68 6.22
N HIS A 666 -2.63 -16.91 7.19
CA HIS A 666 -3.02 -17.52 8.45
C HIS A 666 -4.11 -16.76 9.21
N ASP A 667 -4.75 -17.48 10.14
CA ASP A 667 -5.77 -16.94 11.04
C ASP A 667 -6.86 -16.17 10.27
N ILE A 668 -7.41 -16.83 9.23
CA ILE A 668 -8.50 -16.31 8.42
C ILE A 668 -9.79 -16.98 8.85
N GLU A 669 -10.69 -16.20 9.38
CA GLU A 669 -11.97 -16.67 9.89
C GLU A 669 -13.06 -15.62 9.65
N LEU A 670 -14.20 -16.06 9.11
CA LEU A 670 -15.37 -15.20 9.01
C LEU A 670 -15.92 -14.92 10.42
N LEU A 671 -16.07 -13.65 10.75
CA LEU A 671 -16.39 -13.21 12.11
C LEU A 671 -17.82 -12.70 12.28
N GLY A 672 -18.30 -12.74 13.51
CA GLY A 672 -19.54 -12.11 13.94
C GLY A 672 -20.80 -12.69 13.29
N GLU A 673 -21.74 -11.83 12.97
CA GLU A 673 -23.04 -12.22 12.42
C GLU A 673 -22.93 -12.79 10.99
N ALA A 674 -21.91 -12.39 10.24
CA ALA A 674 -21.66 -12.94 8.92
C ALA A 674 -21.39 -14.45 8.93
N ALA A 675 -20.77 -14.96 10.00
CA ALA A 675 -20.54 -16.39 10.19
C ALA A 675 -21.83 -17.18 10.51
N LYS A 676 -22.90 -16.49 10.89
CA LYS A 676 -24.17 -17.12 11.31
C LYS A 676 -25.21 -17.21 10.20
N ILE A 677 -24.91 -16.82 8.99
CA ILE A 677 -25.90 -16.79 7.89
C ILE A 677 -26.62 -18.15 7.72
N ASN A 678 -25.90 -19.25 7.89
CA ASN A 678 -26.49 -20.58 7.80
C ASN A 678 -27.48 -20.92 8.93
N GLU A 679 -27.49 -20.17 10.05
CA GLU A 679 -28.48 -20.31 11.12
C GLU A 679 -29.83 -19.72 10.70
N TYR A 680 -29.80 -18.69 9.87
CA TYR A 680 -30.96 -17.95 9.37
C TYR A 680 -31.43 -18.45 8.00
N ASN A 681 -30.52 -18.90 7.15
CA ASN A 681 -30.80 -19.49 5.87
C ASN A 681 -30.10 -20.87 5.75
N PRO A 682 -30.75 -21.97 6.18
CA PRO A 682 -30.17 -23.32 6.09
C PRO A 682 -29.89 -23.80 4.66
N ASP A 683 -30.55 -23.20 3.68
CA ASP A 683 -30.37 -23.53 2.26
C ASP A 683 -29.24 -22.72 1.62
N HIS A 684 -28.66 -21.80 2.37
CA HIS A 684 -27.53 -20.98 1.91
C HIS A 684 -26.32 -21.86 1.59
N GLU A 685 -25.78 -21.71 0.41
CA GLU A 685 -24.54 -22.34 0.02
C GLU A 685 -23.37 -21.49 0.56
N TYR A 686 -22.71 -21.98 1.60
CA TYR A 686 -21.52 -21.31 2.15
C TYR A 686 -20.35 -21.49 1.20
N TYR A 687 -19.95 -20.43 0.56
CA TYR A 687 -18.83 -20.45 -0.40
C TYR A 687 -17.47 -20.47 0.32
N GLY A 688 -17.32 -19.80 1.44
CA GLY A 688 -16.15 -19.88 2.32
C GLY A 688 -15.09 -18.82 2.09
N THR A 689 -14.11 -18.81 2.99
CA THR A 689 -12.92 -17.97 2.89
C THR A 689 -11.71 -18.85 2.55
N TYR A 690 -11.00 -18.51 1.49
CA TYR A 690 -9.90 -19.31 0.94
C TYR A 690 -8.57 -18.64 1.18
N ALA A 691 -7.55 -19.38 1.62
CA ALA A 691 -6.21 -18.86 1.68
C ALA A 691 -5.68 -18.52 0.28
N ILE A 692 -5.95 -19.40 -0.69
CA ILE A 692 -5.55 -19.22 -2.09
C ILE A 692 -6.75 -19.56 -2.97
N TYR A 693 -7.21 -18.59 -3.75
CA TYR A 693 -8.44 -18.71 -4.54
C TYR A 693 -8.23 -18.28 -5.99
N PHE A 694 -8.31 -19.23 -6.88
CA PHE A 694 -8.28 -18.99 -8.33
C PHE A 694 -9.68 -19.11 -8.91
N ASP A 695 -10.32 -17.97 -9.05
CA ASP A 695 -11.67 -17.85 -9.54
C ASP A 695 -11.73 -17.54 -11.04
N ASN A 696 -12.93 -17.64 -11.60
CA ASN A 696 -13.26 -17.24 -12.96
C ASN A 696 -12.32 -17.85 -14.05
N GLY A 697 -11.83 -19.06 -13.81
CA GLY A 697 -10.99 -19.76 -14.75
C GLY A 697 -9.54 -19.28 -14.78
N THR A 698 -9.05 -18.67 -13.71
CA THR A 698 -7.64 -18.26 -13.54
C THR A 698 -6.68 -19.38 -13.94
N SER A 699 -5.79 -19.12 -14.89
CA SER A 699 -4.97 -20.11 -15.56
C SER A 699 -3.49 -19.71 -15.57
N TYR A 700 -2.62 -20.72 -15.73
CA TYR A 700 -1.17 -20.57 -15.92
C TYR A 700 -0.45 -19.87 -14.77
N CYS A 701 -0.88 -20.17 -13.54
CA CYS A 701 -0.23 -19.71 -12.31
C CYS A 701 0.55 -20.85 -11.66
N GLU A 702 1.68 -20.52 -11.04
CA GLU A 702 2.45 -21.41 -10.20
C GLU A 702 2.29 -21.04 -8.73
N VAL A 703 1.98 -22.02 -7.89
CA VAL A 703 1.76 -21.87 -6.46
C VAL A 703 2.64 -22.84 -5.71
N TYR A 704 3.73 -22.36 -5.09
CA TYR A 704 4.63 -23.26 -4.40
C TYR A 704 5.29 -22.67 -3.14
N GLY A 705 5.61 -23.55 -2.19
CA GLY A 705 6.30 -23.18 -0.96
C GLY A 705 5.53 -22.25 -0.02
N ASN A 706 4.23 -22.05 -0.25
CA ASN A 706 3.41 -21.24 0.64
C ASN A 706 3.04 -22.00 1.90
N VAL A 707 2.89 -21.30 3.00
CA VAL A 707 2.39 -21.83 4.27
C VAL A 707 1.00 -21.26 4.52
N VAL A 708 0.05 -22.15 4.74
CA VAL A 708 -1.34 -21.83 5.06
C VAL A 708 -1.65 -22.41 6.43
N ASN A 709 -2.14 -21.61 7.38
CA ASN A 709 -2.41 -22.08 8.73
C ASN A 709 -3.65 -21.44 9.33
N ASN A 710 -4.53 -22.29 9.91
CA ASN A 710 -5.71 -21.83 10.63
C ASN A 710 -6.67 -21.01 9.75
N VAL A 711 -7.15 -21.63 8.68
CA VAL A 711 -8.07 -21.04 7.69
C VAL A 711 -9.23 -22.00 7.45
N ASP A 712 -10.34 -21.51 6.90
CA ASP A 712 -11.47 -22.38 6.54
C ASP A 712 -11.10 -23.30 5.38
N PHE A 713 -10.67 -22.72 4.26
CA PHE A 713 -10.29 -23.44 3.05
C PHE A 713 -8.86 -23.09 2.64
N GLY A 714 -8.05 -24.08 2.29
CA GLY A 714 -6.68 -23.88 1.89
C GLY A 714 -6.55 -23.32 0.47
N TYR A 715 -7.00 -24.07 -0.51
CA TYR A 715 -6.89 -23.72 -1.93
C TYR A 715 -8.17 -24.06 -2.70
N LEU A 716 -8.61 -23.13 -3.55
CA LEU A 716 -9.64 -23.40 -4.56
C LEU A 716 -9.14 -23.00 -5.94
N SER A 717 -9.31 -23.85 -6.93
CA SER A 717 -9.30 -23.48 -8.33
C SER A 717 -10.70 -23.70 -8.90
N ASN A 718 -11.36 -22.59 -9.19
CA ASN A 718 -12.66 -22.61 -9.85
C ASN A 718 -12.44 -22.53 -11.35
N CYS A 719 -12.47 -23.70 -12.01
CA CYS A 719 -12.02 -23.90 -13.37
C CYS A 719 -10.51 -23.59 -13.52
N GLY A 720 -10.06 -23.06 -14.61
CA GLY A 720 -8.65 -22.73 -14.85
C GLY A 720 -7.84 -23.88 -15.44
N ARG A 721 -6.77 -23.55 -16.10
CA ARG A 721 -5.92 -24.48 -16.86
C ARG A 721 -4.45 -24.20 -16.61
N GLY A 722 -3.62 -25.25 -16.62
CA GLY A 722 -2.18 -25.12 -16.54
C GLY A 722 -1.65 -24.57 -15.19
N ASN A 723 -2.46 -24.59 -14.17
CA ASN A 723 -2.02 -24.19 -12.83
C ASN A 723 -1.15 -25.26 -12.19
N ILE A 724 -0.13 -24.85 -11.46
CA ILE A 724 0.81 -25.74 -10.76
C ILE A 724 0.72 -25.43 -9.26
N LEU A 725 0.33 -26.42 -8.45
CA LEU A 725 0.26 -26.35 -7.00
C LEU A 725 1.27 -27.34 -6.43
N LYS A 726 2.42 -26.88 -5.91
CA LYS A 726 3.50 -27.77 -5.52
C LYS A 726 4.22 -27.35 -4.23
N GLY A 727 4.49 -28.29 -3.36
CA GLY A 727 5.34 -28.08 -2.19
C GLY A 727 4.79 -27.08 -1.16
N ASN A 728 3.48 -26.88 -1.10
CA ASN A 728 2.85 -26.00 -0.12
C ASN A 728 2.56 -26.74 1.17
N LEU A 729 2.53 -26.03 2.29
CA LEU A 729 2.22 -26.56 3.60
C LEU A 729 0.87 -26.01 4.09
N PHE A 730 -0.11 -26.90 4.28
CA PHE A 730 -1.44 -26.58 4.76
C PHE A 730 -1.63 -27.10 6.17
N ILE A 731 -1.86 -26.22 7.13
CA ILE A 731 -2.00 -26.52 8.55
C ILE A 731 -3.37 -26.04 9.02
N ASN A 732 -4.13 -26.91 9.70
CA ASN A 732 -5.41 -26.55 10.30
C ASN A 732 -6.39 -25.85 9.33
N CYS A 733 -6.53 -26.39 8.11
CA CYS A 733 -7.66 -25.98 7.27
C CYS A 733 -8.93 -26.65 7.79
N HIS A 734 -9.88 -25.84 8.27
CA HIS A 734 -11.01 -26.34 9.06
C HIS A 734 -12.05 -27.09 8.22
N ARG A 735 -12.16 -26.75 6.96
CA ARG A 735 -13.13 -27.35 6.04
C ARG A 735 -12.47 -28.19 4.97
N ARG A 736 -11.64 -27.59 4.12
CA ARG A 736 -10.94 -28.31 3.04
C ARG A 736 -9.51 -27.79 2.88
N TYR A 737 -8.60 -28.66 2.48
CA TYR A 737 -7.24 -28.27 2.14
C TYR A 737 -7.12 -27.80 0.70
N ILE A 738 -7.71 -28.52 -0.23
CA ILE A 738 -7.67 -28.24 -1.66
C ILE A 738 -9.02 -28.58 -2.26
N SER A 739 -9.52 -27.70 -3.10
CA SER A 739 -10.75 -27.85 -3.87
C SER A 739 -10.51 -27.50 -5.34
N PHE A 740 -11.25 -28.20 -6.19
CA PHE A 740 -11.33 -27.91 -7.62
C PHE A 740 -12.80 -27.90 -8.01
N ALA A 741 -13.25 -26.85 -8.64
CA ALA A 741 -14.62 -26.72 -9.12
C ALA A 741 -14.65 -26.56 -10.65
N ASP A 742 -15.75 -27.01 -11.27
CA ASP A 742 -15.98 -26.94 -12.72
C ASP A 742 -17.21 -26.07 -13.07
N TYR A 743 -17.39 -25.00 -12.34
CA TYR A 743 -18.60 -24.18 -12.35
C TYR A 743 -18.99 -23.65 -13.75
N PHE A 744 -18.00 -23.43 -14.63
CA PHE A 744 -18.17 -22.83 -15.95
C PHE A 744 -18.67 -23.74 -17.05
N TYR A 745 -18.97 -25.00 -16.77
CA TYR A 745 -19.51 -25.96 -17.78
C TYR A 745 -21.03 -25.84 -18.02
N THR A 746 -21.71 -24.91 -17.36
CA THR A 746 -23.12 -24.65 -17.64
C THR A 746 -23.22 -23.60 -18.74
N ASP A 747 -24.00 -23.95 -19.80
CA ASP A 747 -24.22 -23.11 -21.00
C ASP A 747 -24.63 -21.66 -20.70
N THR A 748 -25.13 -21.37 -19.51
CA THR A 748 -25.63 -20.06 -19.07
C THR A 748 -24.54 -19.04 -18.75
N PHE A 749 -23.36 -19.48 -18.30
CA PHE A 749 -22.31 -18.52 -17.92
C PHE A 749 -21.56 -17.96 -19.15
N TYR A 750 -21.53 -18.67 -20.23
CA TYR A 750 -20.88 -18.25 -21.47
C TYR A 750 -21.71 -17.28 -22.32
N ASP A 751 -23.02 -17.23 -22.12
CA ASP A 751 -23.93 -16.49 -23.03
C ASP A 751 -24.08 -14.99 -22.71
N GLY A 752 -23.68 -14.51 -21.55
CA GLY A 752 -24.08 -13.15 -21.18
C GLY A 752 -22.96 -12.17 -20.81
N VAL A 753 -22.00 -12.56 -20.03
CA VAL A 753 -21.21 -11.58 -19.27
C VAL A 753 -19.82 -11.30 -19.86
N HIS A 754 -19.24 -12.20 -20.64
CA HIS A 754 -17.82 -12.11 -20.99
C HIS A 754 -17.48 -12.17 -22.48
N THR A 755 -18.44 -12.03 -23.38
CA THR A 755 -18.24 -12.32 -24.80
C THR A 755 -17.88 -11.10 -25.67
N THR A 756 -17.84 -9.87 -25.18
CA THR A 756 -17.87 -8.70 -26.05
C THR A 756 -16.76 -7.66 -25.88
N GLY A 757 -15.80 -7.85 -25.00
CA GLY A 757 -14.77 -6.81 -24.74
C GLY A 757 -13.40 -7.11 -25.35
N GLN A 758 -12.91 -6.27 -26.28
CA GLN A 758 -11.47 -6.10 -26.45
C GLN A 758 -10.89 -5.70 -25.09
N GLY A 759 -9.92 -6.48 -24.59
CA GLY A 759 -9.30 -6.24 -23.29
C GLY A 759 -9.60 -7.31 -22.25
N SER A 760 -10.45 -8.30 -22.52
CA SER A 760 -10.58 -9.44 -21.62
C SER A 760 -9.39 -10.41 -21.81
N ALA A 761 -8.98 -11.08 -20.74
CA ALA A 761 -7.89 -12.06 -20.74
C ALA A 761 -8.07 -13.16 -21.79
N ALA A 762 -9.30 -13.57 -22.04
CA ALA A 762 -9.62 -14.50 -23.10
C ALA A 762 -9.16 -14.02 -24.50
N TRP A 763 -9.10 -12.71 -24.72
CA TRP A 763 -8.61 -12.12 -25.95
C TRP A 763 -7.10 -12.32 -26.13
N TYR A 764 -6.32 -12.18 -25.06
CA TYR A 764 -4.87 -12.31 -25.13
C TYR A 764 -4.42 -13.73 -25.47
N ALA A 765 -5.20 -14.75 -25.08
CA ALA A 765 -4.91 -16.15 -25.40
C ALA A 765 -4.76 -16.41 -26.91
N TYR A 766 -5.29 -15.54 -27.76
CA TYR A 766 -5.22 -15.68 -29.21
C TYR A 766 -4.02 -14.96 -29.84
N THR A 767 -3.29 -14.15 -29.06
CA THR A 767 -2.10 -13.46 -29.58
C THR A 767 -0.89 -14.41 -29.66
N ASP A 768 0.00 -14.15 -30.59
CA ASP A 768 1.19 -14.99 -30.77
C ASP A 768 2.13 -14.91 -29.55
N ILE A 769 2.22 -13.75 -28.91
CA ILE A 769 3.04 -13.54 -27.72
C ILE A 769 2.56 -14.42 -26.55
N TRP A 770 1.25 -14.43 -26.29
CA TRP A 770 0.70 -15.26 -25.22
C TRP A 770 0.85 -16.76 -25.51
N LYS A 771 0.77 -17.18 -26.76
CA LYS A 771 1.04 -18.56 -27.17
C LYS A 771 2.53 -18.95 -27.05
N GLU A 772 3.43 -17.99 -27.20
CA GLU A 772 4.86 -18.20 -26.96
C GLU A 772 5.13 -18.36 -25.44
N LEU A 773 4.50 -17.50 -24.61
CA LEU A 773 4.62 -17.57 -23.16
C LEU A 773 3.95 -18.82 -22.56
N ASN A 774 2.86 -19.26 -23.14
CA ASN A 774 2.10 -20.43 -22.72
C ASN A 774 1.95 -21.39 -23.91
N PRO A 775 2.88 -22.32 -24.14
CA PRO A 775 2.88 -23.21 -25.30
C PRO A 775 1.61 -24.04 -25.47
N ASP A 776 0.90 -24.34 -24.39
CA ASP A 776 -0.38 -25.03 -24.41
C ASP A 776 -1.47 -24.26 -25.16
N LEU A 777 -1.34 -22.93 -25.25
CA LEU A 777 -2.21 -22.08 -26.07
C LEU A 777 -2.03 -22.25 -27.56
N ALA A 778 -1.02 -23.02 -28.03
CA ALA A 778 -0.81 -23.26 -29.45
C ALA A 778 -2.00 -23.94 -30.13
N GLY A 779 -2.83 -24.66 -29.36
CA GLY A 779 -4.06 -25.25 -29.80
C GLY A 779 -5.30 -24.35 -29.77
N ALA A 780 -5.17 -23.13 -29.19
CA ALA A 780 -6.30 -22.21 -29.07
C ALA A 780 -6.80 -21.76 -30.44
N ARG A 781 -8.10 -21.67 -30.58
CA ARG A 781 -8.77 -21.24 -31.79
C ARG A 781 -8.68 -19.74 -31.97
N THR A 782 -9.02 -19.24 -33.15
CA THR A 782 -8.79 -17.84 -33.54
C THR A 782 -9.82 -16.86 -32.99
N SER A 783 -10.89 -17.34 -32.36
CA SER A 783 -11.90 -16.52 -31.74
C SER A 783 -12.52 -17.22 -30.53
N TRP A 784 -13.01 -16.43 -29.58
CA TRP A 784 -13.73 -16.92 -28.42
C TRP A 784 -14.98 -17.73 -28.79
N ALA A 785 -15.74 -17.23 -29.75
CA ALA A 785 -16.95 -17.92 -30.22
C ALA A 785 -16.63 -19.31 -30.78
N ASP A 786 -15.54 -19.46 -31.53
CA ASP A 786 -15.08 -20.75 -32.04
C ASP A 786 -14.59 -21.68 -30.95
N GLU A 787 -13.99 -21.10 -29.88
CA GLU A 787 -13.51 -21.85 -28.73
C GLU A 787 -14.67 -22.40 -27.89
N VAL A 788 -15.65 -21.57 -27.54
CA VAL A 788 -16.83 -21.93 -26.76
C VAL A 788 -17.68 -23.00 -27.47
N MET A 789 -17.80 -22.88 -28.80
CA MET A 789 -18.59 -23.81 -29.60
C MET A 789 -17.83 -25.11 -29.92
N SER A 790 -16.59 -25.24 -29.50
CA SER A 790 -15.79 -26.44 -29.76
C SER A 790 -16.07 -27.51 -28.69
N ALA A 791 -16.15 -28.75 -29.16
CA ALA A 791 -16.33 -29.92 -28.29
C ALA A 791 -15.13 -30.13 -27.31
N ASP A 792 -14.00 -29.51 -27.60
CA ASP A 792 -12.76 -29.69 -26.84
C ASP A 792 -12.56 -28.61 -25.73
N HIS A 793 -13.35 -27.54 -25.72
CA HIS A 793 -13.32 -26.43 -24.76
C HIS A 793 -11.90 -26.17 -24.28
N PHE A 794 -11.10 -25.45 -25.08
CA PHE A 794 -9.66 -25.27 -24.80
C PHE A 794 -9.41 -24.65 -23.41
N LEU A 795 -10.29 -23.74 -22.98
CA LEU A 795 -10.23 -23.10 -21.66
C LEU A 795 -10.85 -23.94 -20.55
N ALA A 796 -11.30 -25.15 -20.84
CA ALA A 796 -11.74 -26.07 -19.81
C ALA A 796 -10.63 -26.41 -18.80
N PRO A 797 -10.95 -26.74 -17.56
CA PRO A 797 -9.98 -27.23 -16.60
C PRO A 797 -9.10 -28.31 -17.20
N GLY A 798 -7.80 -28.12 -17.14
CA GLY A 798 -6.88 -29.10 -17.71
C GLY A 798 -5.42 -28.80 -17.38
N SER A 799 -4.55 -29.77 -17.54
CA SER A 799 -3.11 -29.65 -17.30
C SER A 799 -2.76 -29.13 -15.88
N LEU A 800 -3.66 -29.33 -14.91
CA LEU A 800 -3.43 -28.94 -13.51
C LEU A 800 -2.47 -29.93 -12.86
N VAL A 801 -1.40 -29.42 -12.28
CA VAL A 801 -0.41 -30.20 -11.54
C VAL A 801 -0.57 -29.92 -10.05
N CYS A 802 -0.69 -30.97 -9.23
CA CYS A 802 -0.81 -30.86 -7.79
C CYS A 802 0.10 -31.91 -7.13
N GLU A 803 1.30 -31.51 -6.68
CA GLU A 803 2.36 -32.40 -6.25
C GLU A 803 3.00 -31.95 -4.95
N ASP A 804 3.47 -32.90 -4.14
CA ASP A 804 4.32 -32.68 -2.96
C ASP A 804 3.79 -31.65 -1.95
N ASN A 805 2.46 -31.48 -1.86
CA ASN A 805 1.87 -30.59 -0.86
C ASN A 805 1.66 -31.36 0.44
N TYR A 806 1.86 -30.66 1.59
CA TYR A 806 1.82 -31.23 2.91
C TYR A 806 0.61 -30.72 3.69
N TYR A 807 0.01 -31.59 4.53
CA TYR A 807 -1.21 -31.30 5.28
C TYR A 807 -1.09 -31.71 6.74
N PHE A 808 -1.54 -30.85 7.63
CA PHE A 808 -1.53 -31.14 9.05
C PHE A 808 -2.74 -30.54 9.76
N PHE A 809 -3.33 -31.27 10.71
CA PHE A 809 -4.44 -30.77 11.53
C PHE A 809 -4.23 -31.16 13.00
N ASN A 810 -4.11 -30.16 13.89
CA ASN A 810 -3.88 -30.33 15.31
C ASN A 810 -4.89 -29.63 16.23
N LYS A 811 -5.92 -28.99 15.67
CA LYS A 811 -6.90 -28.20 16.44
C LYS A 811 -8.26 -28.89 16.45
N GLY A 812 -8.55 -29.66 17.53
CA GLY A 812 -9.89 -30.13 17.85
C GLY A 812 -10.61 -30.97 16.79
N GLU A 813 -11.94 -31.01 16.84
CA GLU A 813 -12.78 -31.62 15.79
C GLU A 813 -12.90 -30.62 14.63
N ARG A 814 -12.74 -31.11 13.40
CA ARG A 814 -12.98 -30.32 12.20
C ARG A 814 -14.45 -29.94 12.10
N VAL A 815 -14.72 -28.75 11.64
CA VAL A 815 -16.09 -28.35 11.28
C VAL A 815 -16.53 -29.22 10.10
N LYS A 816 -17.66 -29.89 10.22
CA LYS A 816 -18.22 -30.64 9.10
C LYS A 816 -18.69 -29.65 8.05
N ASP A 817 -18.25 -29.85 6.82
CA ASP A 817 -18.76 -29.08 5.69
C ASP A 817 -20.29 -29.31 5.57
N PRO A 818 -21.12 -28.28 5.76
CA PRO A 818 -22.57 -28.43 5.67
C PRO A 818 -23.03 -28.88 4.29
N ALA A 819 -22.33 -28.52 3.22
CA ALA A 819 -22.62 -28.93 1.85
C ALA A 819 -22.30 -30.41 1.58
N ASN A 820 -21.47 -31.03 2.45
CA ASN A 820 -21.10 -32.45 2.31
C ASN A 820 -21.04 -33.19 3.68
N PRO A 821 -22.15 -33.34 4.41
CA PRO A 821 -22.17 -33.86 5.77
C PRO A 821 -21.76 -35.34 5.92
N GLY A 822 -21.57 -36.05 4.82
CA GLY A 822 -21.14 -37.45 4.80
C GLY A 822 -19.69 -37.70 4.43
N ASN A 823 -18.90 -36.66 4.18
CA ASN A 823 -17.54 -36.81 3.68
C ASN A 823 -16.48 -36.87 4.80
N ASP A 824 -15.54 -37.80 4.60
CA ASP A 824 -14.34 -37.99 5.39
C ASP A 824 -13.56 -36.64 5.46
N PRO A 825 -13.11 -36.21 6.64
CA PRO A 825 -12.34 -34.99 6.82
C PRO A 825 -10.98 -34.96 6.07
N THR A 826 -10.57 -36.02 5.45
CA THR A 826 -9.42 -36.08 4.54
C THR A 826 -9.79 -35.77 3.08
N TYR A 827 -11.02 -35.29 2.85
CA TYR A 827 -11.56 -35.13 1.51
C TYR A 827 -10.96 -33.92 0.79
N PHE A 828 -10.37 -34.20 -0.36
CA PHE A 828 -9.96 -33.23 -1.34
C PHE A 828 -11.09 -33.10 -2.35
N GLY A 829 -11.81 -31.99 -2.31
CA GLY A 829 -13.16 -31.90 -2.84
C GLY A 829 -13.29 -31.75 -4.34
N VAL A 830 -13.11 -32.85 -5.08
CA VAL A 830 -13.79 -32.96 -6.36
C VAL A 830 -15.05 -33.78 -6.11
N THR A 831 -16.22 -33.23 -6.29
CA THR A 831 -17.47 -33.98 -6.06
C THR A 831 -17.68 -35.02 -7.15
N ALA A 832 -18.36 -36.12 -6.86
CA ALA A 832 -18.71 -37.11 -7.86
C ALA A 832 -19.57 -36.52 -9.01
N ARG A 833 -20.26 -35.43 -8.74
CA ARG A 833 -21.07 -34.68 -9.69
C ARG A 833 -20.15 -33.90 -10.68
N GLU A 834 -19.07 -33.32 -10.19
CA GLU A 834 -18.07 -32.60 -10.99
C GLU A 834 -17.29 -33.60 -11.87
N LEU A 835 -16.89 -34.74 -11.30
CA LEU A 835 -16.21 -35.80 -12.06
C LEU A 835 -17.03 -36.33 -13.23
N ASN A 836 -18.35 -36.45 -13.04
CA ASN A 836 -19.24 -36.95 -14.07
C ASN A 836 -19.53 -35.97 -15.20
N LYS A 837 -19.25 -34.68 -15.01
CA LYS A 837 -19.39 -33.63 -16.01
C LYS A 837 -18.16 -33.49 -16.90
N LEU A 838 -17.00 -33.95 -16.48
CA LEU A 838 -15.78 -33.91 -17.26
C LEU A 838 -15.85 -34.95 -18.39
N ALA A 839 -15.96 -34.50 -19.60
CA ALA A 839 -16.11 -35.36 -20.78
C ALA A 839 -14.91 -36.29 -20.99
N ASP A 840 -13.74 -35.99 -20.44
CA ASP A 840 -12.55 -36.82 -20.47
C ASP A 840 -11.71 -36.64 -19.20
N PRO A 841 -11.80 -37.55 -18.24
CA PRO A 841 -11.02 -37.51 -17.01
C PRO A 841 -9.50 -37.50 -17.22
N ALA A 842 -9.02 -38.01 -18.34
CA ALA A 842 -7.59 -38.01 -18.67
C ALA A 842 -7.08 -36.62 -19.05
N LYS A 843 -7.95 -35.67 -19.40
CA LYS A 843 -7.61 -34.26 -19.66
C LYS A 843 -7.44 -33.45 -18.39
N VAL A 844 -7.93 -33.93 -17.26
CA VAL A 844 -7.73 -33.31 -15.96
C VAL A 844 -6.50 -33.93 -15.32
N GLY A 845 -5.33 -33.37 -15.57
CA GLY A 845 -4.04 -33.84 -15.00
C GLY A 845 -4.07 -33.97 -13.47
N ALA A 846 -4.88 -33.17 -12.80
CA ALA A 846 -5.16 -33.25 -11.37
C ALA A 846 -5.64 -34.59 -10.85
N MET A 847 -6.29 -35.44 -11.69
CA MET A 847 -6.88 -36.68 -11.18
C MET A 847 -5.86 -37.76 -10.86
N THR A 848 -4.77 -37.84 -11.61
CA THR A 848 -3.70 -38.80 -11.32
C THR A 848 -2.93 -38.36 -10.08
N THR A 849 -2.67 -37.06 -9.94
CA THR A 849 -1.96 -36.47 -8.81
C THR A 849 -2.81 -36.45 -7.55
N TYR A 850 -4.12 -36.24 -7.67
CA TYR A 850 -5.09 -36.32 -6.58
C TYR A 850 -5.04 -37.67 -5.86
N ASN A 851 -5.06 -38.77 -6.61
CA ASN A 851 -4.95 -40.10 -6.03
C ASN A 851 -3.58 -40.34 -5.36
N THR A 852 -2.52 -39.74 -5.86
CA THR A 852 -1.18 -39.81 -5.26
C THR A 852 -1.14 -39.04 -3.93
N MET A 853 -1.73 -37.85 -3.87
CA MET A 853 -1.83 -37.04 -2.65
C MET A 853 -2.66 -37.69 -1.56
N ARG A 854 -3.78 -38.32 -1.90
CA ARG A 854 -4.59 -39.08 -0.96
C ARG A 854 -3.82 -40.21 -0.26
N ASN A 855 -2.82 -40.77 -0.93
CA ASN A 855 -1.99 -41.86 -0.41
C ASN A 855 -0.75 -41.36 0.36
N GLN A 856 -0.38 -40.10 0.24
CA GLN A 856 0.78 -39.48 0.94
C GLN A 856 0.41 -38.82 2.27
N ALA A 857 -0.86 -38.68 2.60
CA ALA A 857 -1.33 -38.08 3.86
C ALA A 857 -1.03 -38.89 5.12
N VAL A 858 -0.18 -39.92 5.04
CA VAL A 858 0.11 -40.84 6.10
C VAL A 858 1.52 -40.60 6.62
N ASP A 859 1.67 -40.34 7.91
CA ASP A 859 2.91 -40.20 8.69
C ASP A 859 3.61 -38.79 8.71
N ILE A 860 2.82 -37.76 8.75
CA ILE A 860 3.32 -36.39 8.95
C ILE A 860 3.58 -36.06 10.44
N GLU A 861 3.02 -36.80 11.39
CA GLU A 861 3.14 -36.49 12.82
C GLU A 861 4.59 -36.34 13.31
N GLU A 862 5.51 -37.14 12.80
CA GLU A 862 6.92 -37.13 13.25
C GLU A 862 7.74 -36.02 12.60
N ALA A 863 7.53 -35.75 11.34
CA ALA A 863 8.20 -34.65 10.62
C ALA A 863 7.67 -33.25 10.99
N ILE A 864 6.38 -33.12 11.26
CA ILE A 864 5.71 -31.84 11.55
C ILE A 864 5.58 -31.56 13.04
N SER A 865 5.74 -32.53 13.95
CA SER A 865 5.77 -32.24 15.39
C SER A 865 6.90 -31.28 15.76
N VAL A 866 7.97 -31.26 15.01
CA VAL A 866 9.07 -30.28 15.11
C VAL A 866 8.70 -28.98 14.40
N THR A 867 8.06 -29.04 13.24
CA THR A 867 7.82 -27.89 12.34
C THR A 867 6.57 -27.09 12.72
N ALA A 868 5.51 -27.72 13.21
CA ALA A 868 4.29 -27.00 13.60
C ALA A 868 4.43 -26.16 14.87
N LYS A 869 5.30 -26.55 15.80
CA LYS A 869 5.70 -25.72 16.95
C LYS A 869 6.51 -24.50 16.50
N ASP A 870 7.27 -24.64 15.46
CA ASP A 870 8.19 -23.64 14.95
C ASP A 870 7.51 -22.69 13.96
N VAL A 871 6.49 -23.12 13.23
CA VAL A 871 5.67 -22.29 12.32
C VAL A 871 4.93 -21.16 13.05
N ILE A 872 4.55 -21.34 14.32
CA ILE A 872 3.93 -20.28 15.14
C ILE A 872 4.96 -19.29 15.71
N ALA A 873 6.25 -19.62 15.65
CA ALA A 873 7.35 -18.87 16.27
C ALA A 873 8.53 -18.60 15.32
N ILE A 874 8.40 -18.92 14.05
CA ILE A 874 9.49 -18.77 13.09
C ILE A 874 9.74 -17.31 12.79
N THR A 875 11.01 -16.93 12.86
CA THR A 875 11.48 -15.72 12.21
C THR A 875 11.35 -15.88 10.70
N TRP A 876 11.23 -14.77 10.00
CA TRP A 876 11.20 -14.73 8.54
C TRP A 876 12.34 -15.53 7.87
N GLU A 877 13.53 -15.56 8.46
CA GLU A 877 14.65 -16.39 8.01
C GLU A 877 14.40 -17.90 8.14
N GLN A 878 13.70 -18.31 9.18
CA GLN A 878 13.32 -19.72 9.38
C GLN A 878 12.23 -20.13 8.40
N PHE A 879 11.26 -19.25 8.13
CA PHE A 879 10.24 -19.43 7.09
C PHE A 879 10.88 -19.63 5.70
N LEU A 880 11.86 -18.80 5.34
CA LEU A 880 12.65 -18.94 4.11
C LEU A 880 13.38 -20.29 4.02
N SER A 881 13.73 -20.89 5.16
CA SER A 881 14.40 -22.19 5.17
C SER A 881 13.45 -23.37 4.94
N ILE A 882 12.15 -23.23 5.24
CA ILE A 882 11.14 -24.27 5.00
C ILE A 882 10.79 -24.36 3.51
N GLY A 883 10.66 -23.24 2.83
CA GLY A 883 10.38 -23.18 1.38
C GLY A 883 11.55 -23.67 0.50
N ARG A 884 12.72 -23.93 1.09
CA ARG A 884 13.90 -24.48 0.39
C ARG A 884 14.03 -26.02 0.47
N ILE A 885 13.06 -26.70 1.04
CA ILE A 885 13.01 -28.15 1.03
C ILE A 885 12.55 -28.61 -0.36
N GLY A 886 13.43 -28.54 -1.32
CA GLY A 886 13.13 -29.03 -2.68
C GLY A 886 13.94 -28.44 -3.82
N ASP A 887 15.11 -27.82 -3.58
CA ASP A 887 16.10 -27.60 -4.64
C ASP A 887 16.86 -28.89 -4.97
#